data_34853eba738a2303ce2056ce5e3ede35
#
_entry.id   34853eba738a2303ce2056ce5e3ede35
#
_cell.length_a   1.000
_cell.length_b   1.000
_cell.length_c   1.000
_cell.angle_alpha   90.00
_cell.angle_beta   90.00
_cell.angle_gamma   90.00
#
_symmetry.space_group_name_H-M   'P 1'
#
loop_
_entity.id
_entity.type
_entity.pdbx_description
1 polymer ?
#
loop_
_entity_poly.entity_id
_entity_poly.type
_entity_poly.pdbx_seq_one_letter_code
_entity_poly.pdbx_strand_id
1 'polypeptide(L)'
;MSPRARLLSAVWLLFALLVVCGIHGSSTGITAGWWMPEKPYAGYLINPPESPVGEPSPVNEGLHTLFMANARYARWDEFTIATPWALSQFAHRPRFPVINTSFGYGQNMLVSPHNPVWHIVTLARPATWGYFLLGRQRGLAWYWWFQPFACFTALYLVLEILLRGEHRLAAFGAFWFCASAFVVCWSQWPAQVTFFIALGCLCAYHVFASDSRRVRLLCAMLLGLSVPGLLMFLYPAFQVSLCYLFLFVFAGLFARDKLYRSFRSDWQHRGLCLVIAAVIAGGLAASFLIACRPDLKVMSHTVYPGRRISVGGDYSLSMLFKGMYNMMTIYFTPSVLRNPSEAASFYYFFPAAFLAVACSRRLQKQMGWPGILLMLFLVLMLLYLFVGIPERLARLTLMSYVPSYRADMAIGLASIMLCVYVLALIKRLKQDESAPKRAFVPWLVGLLTTVLFIVHGARLLKATGEFPPAYLILLAALVAGIIAFYLAQGNAPSFCRLVGVCVITTVAMFNPLATNLDHIYDSELATEITRINQLSSERPFWLSYGGLHPGMLVSVLGGKSLVGVQWPPQLRLWHQLDPDGANEKAYNRYAEVMADYIPEADRVGFTNPQEGSMRLQVSPANPVLKELGVRYVLVMGEAQKIVDASKLTVYYQSSFNNFTIYEIP
;
A
#
# COMPACT_ATOMS: atom_id res chain seq x y z
N MET A 1 21.32 -27.97 -5.68
CA MET A 1 20.37 -27.03 -5.01
C MET A 1 18.98 -27.65 -4.97
N SER A 2 18.29 -27.55 -3.83
CA SER A 2 16.88 -27.97 -3.71
C SER A 2 15.97 -27.12 -4.61
N PRO A 3 14.76 -27.59 -4.98
CA PRO A 3 13.80 -26.79 -5.74
C PRO A 3 13.47 -25.45 -5.06
N ARG A 4 13.35 -25.44 -3.72
CA ARG A 4 13.18 -24.26 -2.90
C ARG A 4 14.34 -23.27 -3.07
N ALA A 5 15.58 -23.74 -2.94
CA ALA A 5 16.75 -22.88 -3.06
C ALA A 5 16.86 -22.29 -4.49
N ARG A 6 16.56 -23.08 -5.53
CA ARG A 6 16.55 -22.59 -6.92
C ARG A 6 15.51 -21.49 -7.11
N LEU A 7 14.30 -21.68 -6.62
CA LEU A 7 13.23 -20.66 -6.71
C LEU A 7 13.63 -19.37 -6.01
N LEU A 8 14.06 -19.45 -4.76
CA LEU A 8 14.43 -18.25 -3.99
C LEU A 8 15.65 -17.54 -4.59
N SER A 9 16.65 -18.30 -5.08
CA SER A 9 17.78 -17.68 -5.78
C SER A 9 17.35 -16.96 -7.05
N ALA A 10 16.45 -17.53 -7.86
CA ALA A 10 15.93 -16.88 -9.07
C ALA A 10 15.13 -15.59 -8.73
N VAL A 11 14.30 -15.65 -7.69
CA VAL A 11 13.52 -14.49 -7.20
C VAL A 11 14.44 -13.35 -6.78
N TRP A 12 15.45 -13.62 -5.94
CA TRP A 12 16.36 -12.57 -5.47
C TRP A 12 17.37 -12.12 -6.52
N LEU A 13 17.70 -12.97 -7.50
CA LEU A 13 18.50 -12.56 -8.67
C LEU A 13 17.71 -11.56 -9.54
N LEU A 14 16.41 -11.82 -9.78
CA LEU A 14 15.54 -10.90 -10.51
C LEU A 14 15.41 -9.57 -9.74
N PHE A 15 15.22 -9.62 -8.42
CA PHE A 15 15.24 -8.41 -7.59
C PHE A 15 16.53 -7.61 -7.78
N ALA A 16 17.69 -8.26 -7.67
CA ALA A 16 18.99 -7.63 -7.81
C ALA A 16 19.14 -6.99 -9.21
N LEU A 17 18.71 -7.68 -10.27
CA LEU A 17 18.75 -7.17 -11.64
C LEU A 17 17.90 -5.90 -11.79
N LEU A 18 16.65 -5.91 -11.32
CA LEU A 18 15.76 -4.75 -11.37
C LEU A 18 16.35 -3.55 -10.62
N VAL A 19 16.97 -3.79 -9.46
CA VAL A 19 17.61 -2.73 -8.65
C VAL A 19 18.86 -2.19 -9.33
N VAL A 20 19.72 -3.05 -9.85
CA VAL A 20 20.97 -2.62 -10.54
C VAL A 20 20.63 -1.80 -11.77
N CYS A 21 19.61 -2.21 -12.54
CA CYS A 21 19.13 -1.46 -13.70
C CYS A 21 18.35 -0.18 -13.32
N GLY A 22 18.05 0.04 -12.02
CA GLY A 22 17.28 1.21 -11.56
C GLY A 22 15.82 1.20 -12.01
N ILE A 23 15.28 0.04 -12.36
CA ILE A 23 13.90 -0.12 -12.82
C ILE A 23 12.97 -0.08 -11.61
N HIS A 24 11.93 0.77 -11.65
CA HIS A 24 10.91 0.91 -10.62
C HIS A 24 9.52 1.02 -11.23
N GLY A 25 8.47 0.97 -10.40
CA GLY A 25 7.08 1.15 -10.82
C GLY A 25 6.47 2.46 -10.29
N SER A 26 7.29 3.37 -9.76
CA SER A 26 6.81 4.67 -9.33
C SER A 26 6.31 5.50 -10.51
N SER A 27 5.19 6.20 -10.30
CA SER A 27 4.58 7.03 -11.33
C SER A 27 5.03 8.49 -11.26
N THR A 28 6.16 8.80 -10.61
CA THR A 28 6.68 10.18 -10.54
C THR A 28 6.89 10.81 -11.91
N GLY A 29 7.18 10.02 -12.94
CA GLY A 29 7.33 10.50 -14.32
C GLY A 29 6.07 11.16 -14.90
N ILE A 30 4.87 10.83 -14.39
CA ILE A 30 3.62 11.47 -14.82
C ILE A 30 3.63 12.97 -14.54
N THR A 31 4.34 13.37 -13.49
CA THR A 31 4.43 14.78 -13.09
C THR A 31 5.28 15.60 -14.06
N ALA A 32 6.11 14.98 -14.92
CA ALA A 32 6.93 15.67 -15.91
C ALA A 32 6.08 16.51 -16.88
N GLY A 33 4.88 16.04 -17.25
CA GLY A 33 3.96 16.78 -18.10
C GLY A 33 3.46 18.11 -17.52
N TRP A 34 3.67 18.34 -16.21
CA TRP A 34 3.24 19.58 -15.56
C TRP A 34 4.28 20.69 -15.61
N TRP A 35 5.57 20.37 -15.62
CA TRP A 35 6.65 21.36 -15.62
C TRP A 35 7.67 21.19 -16.76
N MET A 36 7.52 20.16 -17.57
CA MET A 36 8.31 19.92 -18.79
C MET A 36 7.38 19.45 -19.93
N PRO A 37 6.34 20.21 -20.29
CA PRO A 37 5.35 19.77 -21.27
C PRO A 37 5.95 19.49 -22.66
N GLU A 38 7.01 20.19 -23.04
CA GLU A 38 7.70 20.04 -24.32
C GLU A 38 8.74 18.92 -24.34
N LYS A 39 9.09 18.36 -23.19
CA LYS A 39 10.05 17.25 -23.07
C LYS A 39 9.38 16.08 -22.38
N PRO A 40 8.73 15.17 -23.13
CA PRO A 40 8.10 14.02 -22.54
C PRO A 40 9.10 13.17 -21.76
N TYR A 41 8.67 12.63 -20.63
CA TYR A 41 9.50 11.77 -19.81
C TYR A 41 9.86 10.48 -20.55
N ALA A 42 11.12 10.34 -20.91
CA ALA A 42 11.65 9.20 -21.67
C ALA A 42 11.97 7.96 -20.81
N GLY A 43 11.77 8.03 -19.50
CA GLY A 43 12.12 6.95 -18.58
C GLY A 43 11.13 5.79 -18.51
N TYR A 44 9.96 5.88 -19.14
CA TYR A 44 9.04 4.75 -19.18
C TYR A 44 9.55 3.64 -20.10
N LEU A 45 9.65 2.42 -19.55
CA LEU A 45 10.03 1.23 -20.30
C LEU A 45 8.80 0.49 -20.83
N ILE A 46 7.74 0.45 -20.01
CA ILE A 46 6.47 -0.22 -20.31
C ILE A 46 5.35 0.61 -19.70
N ASN A 47 4.20 0.62 -20.36
CA ASN A 47 2.96 1.23 -19.90
C ASN A 47 3.11 2.74 -19.53
N PRO A 48 3.57 3.60 -20.44
CA PRO A 48 3.52 5.03 -20.17
C PRO A 48 2.05 5.46 -19.99
N PRO A 49 1.72 6.20 -18.93
CA PRO A 49 0.39 6.74 -18.78
C PRO A 49 0.14 7.82 -19.84
N GLU A 50 -0.98 7.73 -20.54
CA GLU A 50 -1.31 8.61 -21.66
C GLU A 50 -1.82 9.99 -21.25
N SER A 51 -2.27 10.15 -20.00
CA SER A 51 -2.92 11.40 -19.59
C SER A 51 -2.37 11.91 -18.27
N PRO A 52 -2.11 13.21 -18.16
CA PRO A 52 -1.98 13.84 -16.85
C PRO A 52 -3.31 13.68 -16.10
N VAL A 53 -3.18 13.53 -14.81
CA VAL A 53 -4.22 13.33 -13.82
C VAL A 53 -5.51 14.09 -14.13
N GLY A 54 -6.63 13.41 -14.22
CA GLY A 54 -7.90 14.05 -13.97
C GLY A 54 -9.07 13.80 -14.89
N GLU A 55 -8.89 13.29 -16.10
CA GLU A 55 -10.05 12.96 -16.93
C GLU A 55 -10.36 11.46 -16.84
N PRO A 56 -11.54 11.08 -16.30
CA PRO A 56 -12.02 9.74 -16.49
C PRO A 56 -12.26 9.55 -17.99
N SER A 57 -11.56 8.60 -18.61
CA SER A 57 -11.87 8.16 -19.97
C SER A 57 -13.35 7.77 -20.01
N PRO A 58 -14.13 8.27 -20.97
CA PRO A 58 -15.55 8.00 -21.02
C PRO A 58 -15.82 6.49 -21.11
N VAL A 59 -16.74 6.02 -20.29
CA VAL A 59 -17.13 4.59 -20.16
C VAL A 59 -17.66 3.99 -21.46
N ASN A 60 -17.85 4.78 -22.51
CA ASN A 60 -18.58 4.44 -23.73
C ASN A 60 -17.73 4.03 -24.95
N GLU A 61 -16.43 3.91 -24.83
CA GLU A 61 -15.63 3.39 -25.94
C GLU A 61 -15.53 1.86 -25.85
N GLY A 62 -16.32 1.19 -26.61
CA GLY A 62 -16.56 -0.25 -26.81
C GLY A 62 -15.49 -1.29 -26.42
N LEU A 63 -15.71 -2.53 -26.84
CA LEU A 63 -14.96 -3.75 -26.49
C LEU A 63 -13.42 -3.63 -26.65
N HIS A 64 -12.93 -2.70 -27.47
CA HIS A 64 -11.50 -2.43 -27.67
C HIS A 64 -10.78 -1.94 -26.42
N THR A 65 -11.48 -1.25 -25.52
CA THR A 65 -10.92 -0.75 -24.25
C THR A 65 -10.77 -1.84 -23.17
N LEU A 66 -11.46 -2.97 -23.30
CA LEU A 66 -11.40 -4.09 -22.35
C LEU A 66 -10.02 -4.77 -22.31
N PHE A 67 -9.37 -4.91 -23.47
CA PHE A 67 -8.09 -5.59 -23.63
C PHE A 67 -6.90 -4.64 -23.85
N MET A 68 -7.17 -3.38 -24.16
CA MET A 68 -6.19 -2.34 -24.42
C MET A 68 -6.48 -1.08 -23.58
N ALA A 69 -6.89 -1.27 -22.33
CA ALA A 69 -7.06 -0.15 -21.40
C ALA A 69 -5.75 0.64 -21.27
N ASN A 70 -5.86 1.96 -21.25
CA ASN A 70 -4.70 2.83 -21.05
C ASN A 70 -3.99 2.48 -19.75
N ALA A 71 -2.68 2.54 -19.75
CA ALA A 71 -1.87 2.30 -18.56
C ALA A 71 -2.30 3.23 -17.41
N ARG A 72 -2.37 2.66 -16.21
CA ARG A 72 -2.73 3.41 -15.00
C ARG A 72 -1.51 3.61 -14.11
N TYR A 73 -1.42 4.80 -13.56
CA TYR A 73 -0.38 5.17 -12.61
C TYR A 73 -0.63 4.54 -11.23
N ALA A 74 0.43 4.43 -10.45
CA ALA A 74 0.35 4.06 -9.05
C ALA A 74 -0.54 5.04 -8.26
N ARG A 75 -0.88 4.66 -7.02
CA ARG A 75 -1.70 5.48 -6.13
C ARG A 75 -1.12 6.90 -6.01
N TRP A 76 -2.02 7.92 -6.00
CA TRP A 76 -1.68 9.33 -5.82
C TRP A 76 -0.66 9.54 -4.69
N ASP A 77 -0.92 9.00 -3.50
CA ASP A 77 -0.04 9.12 -2.34
C ASP A 77 1.39 8.60 -2.59
N GLU A 78 1.60 7.72 -3.58
CA GLU A 78 2.93 7.21 -3.90
C GLU A 78 3.78 8.29 -4.56
N PHE A 79 3.31 8.82 -5.70
CA PHE A 79 4.14 9.70 -6.55
C PHE A 79 4.05 11.17 -6.14
N THR A 80 3.05 11.56 -5.36
CA THR A 80 2.92 12.94 -4.85
C THR A 80 3.44 13.11 -3.43
N ILE A 81 3.51 12.05 -2.63
CA ILE A 81 3.87 12.12 -1.21
C ILE A 81 5.06 11.23 -0.89
N ALA A 82 4.91 9.89 -0.96
CA ALA A 82 5.91 8.97 -0.42
C ALA A 82 7.25 9.06 -1.16
N THR A 83 7.24 9.03 -2.48
CA THR A 83 8.47 9.18 -3.29
C THR A 83 9.08 10.59 -3.16
N PRO A 84 8.34 11.72 -3.29
CA PRO A 84 8.88 13.05 -3.01
C PRO A 84 9.47 13.20 -1.61
N TRP A 85 8.84 12.68 -0.57
CA TRP A 85 9.40 12.70 0.78
C TRP A 85 10.73 11.95 0.88
N ALA A 86 10.80 10.74 0.30
CA ALA A 86 12.04 9.98 0.29
C ALA A 86 13.15 10.70 -0.48
N LEU A 87 12.82 11.36 -1.60
CA LEU A 87 13.77 12.15 -2.39
C LEU A 87 14.22 13.43 -1.66
N SER A 88 13.31 14.12 -0.94
CA SER A 88 13.67 15.31 -0.17
C SER A 88 14.69 15.01 0.94
N GLN A 89 14.69 13.77 1.49
CA GLN A 89 15.68 13.33 2.46
C GLN A 89 17.11 13.29 1.88
N PHE A 90 17.25 13.09 0.58
CA PHE A 90 18.56 13.21 -0.10
C PHE A 90 19.01 14.65 -0.26
N ALA A 91 18.09 15.54 -0.58
CA ALA A 91 18.39 16.95 -0.82
C ALA A 91 18.73 17.70 0.48
N HIS A 92 18.22 17.22 1.62
CA HIS A 92 18.47 17.84 2.92
C HIS A 92 19.94 17.74 3.33
N ARG A 93 20.39 18.70 4.13
CA ARG A 93 21.74 18.75 4.74
C ARG A 93 21.62 18.90 6.26
N PRO A 94 22.08 17.93 7.07
CA PRO A 94 22.63 16.62 6.73
C PRO A 94 21.56 15.73 6.05
N ARG A 95 21.99 14.70 5.27
CA ARG A 95 21.07 13.77 4.61
C ARG A 95 20.32 12.88 5.62
N PHE A 96 19.10 12.56 5.27
CA PHE A 96 18.24 11.62 6.02
C PHE A 96 17.96 12.04 7.48
N PRO A 97 17.65 13.32 7.75
CA PRO A 97 17.39 13.77 9.11
C PRO A 97 16.10 13.14 9.67
N VAL A 98 15.98 13.15 11.00
CA VAL A 98 14.72 12.85 11.68
C VAL A 98 13.70 13.95 11.41
N ILE A 99 14.10 15.21 11.57
CA ILE A 99 13.28 16.39 11.28
C ILE A 99 13.75 16.99 9.96
N ASN A 100 12.90 16.92 8.92
CA ASN A 100 13.18 17.51 7.62
C ASN A 100 12.59 18.92 7.53
N THR A 101 13.45 19.91 7.48
CA THR A 101 13.06 21.33 7.42
C THR A 101 12.66 21.80 6.02
N SER A 102 12.60 20.92 5.02
CA SER A 102 12.05 21.25 3.70
C SER A 102 10.51 21.38 3.70
N PHE A 103 9.86 20.97 4.80
CA PHE A 103 8.41 21.05 4.96
C PHE A 103 8.04 21.96 6.12
N GLY A 104 7.57 23.18 5.82
CA GLY A 104 7.20 24.18 6.82
C GLY A 104 8.33 24.48 7.83
N TYR A 105 8.04 24.39 9.10
CA TYR A 105 9.03 24.53 10.20
C TYR A 105 9.77 23.23 10.54
N GLY A 106 9.53 22.18 9.78
CA GLY A 106 10.14 20.87 9.93
C GLY A 106 9.11 19.78 10.21
N GLN A 107 9.30 18.64 9.57
CA GLN A 107 8.44 17.47 9.74
C GLN A 107 9.26 16.27 10.19
N ASN A 108 8.74 15.54 11.18
CA ASN A 108 9.35 14.29 11.63
C ASN A 108 9.11 13.19 10.60
N MET A 109 10.17 12.78 9.92
CA MET A 109 10.10 11.80 8.83
C MET A 109 10.02 10.36 9.35
N LEU A 110 10.19 10.11 10.65
CA LEU A 110 10.00 8.78 11.25
C LEU A 110 8.55 8.36 11.32
N VAL A 111 7.59 9.30 11.35
CA VAL A 111 6.15 8.96 11.39
C VAL A 111 5.67 8.27 10.10
N SER A 112 6.36 8.44 8.97
CA SER A 112 6.07 7.70 7.74
C SER A 112 6.96 6.46 7.61
N PRO A 113 6.42 5.28 7.30
CA PRO A 113 7.19 4.06 7.12
C PRO A 113 8.03 4.04 5.83
N HIS A 114 7.77 4.97 4.91
CA HIS A 114 8.33 4.98 3.57
C HIS A 114 9.61 5.80 3.43
N ASN A 115 9.97 6.55 4.48
CA ASN A 115 11.08 7.47 4.42
C ASN A 115 12.40 6.86 4.90
N PRO A 116 13.51 7.09 4.17
CA PRO A 116 14.85 6.81 4.67
C PRO A 116 15.20 7.86 5.73
N VAL A 117 15.51 7.43 6.96
CA VAL A 117 15.86 8.30 8.08
C VAL A 117 17.07 7.71 8.80
N TRP A 118 18.08 8.54 9.13
CA TRP A 118 19.26 8.10 9.86
C TRP A 118 18.92 7.93 11.36
N HIS A 119 18.33 6.79 11.68
CA HIS A 119 17.90 6.46 13.02
C HIS A 119 17.93 4.94 13.23
N ILE A 120 18.10 4.47 14.48
CA ILE A 120 18.20 3.03 14.81
C ILE A 120 16.97 2.23 14.34
N VAL A 121 15.79 2.81 14.33
CA VAL A 121 14.55 2.16 13.86
C VAL A 121 14.58 1.77 12.39
N THR A 122 15.48 2.37 11.59
CA THR A 122 15.65 2.02 10.18
C THR A 122 16.14 0.57 9.98
N LEU A 123 16.74 -0.04 11.01
CA LEU A 123 17.04 -1.47 11.01
C LEU A 123 15.78 -2.33 10.80
N ALA A 124 14.63 -1.89 11.29
CA ALA A 124 13.33 -2.55 11.07
C ALA A 124 12.57 -2.04 9.83
N ARG A 125 13.21 -1.25 8.93
CA ARG A 125 12.64 -0.70 7.70
C ARG A 125 13.46 -1.11 6.47
N PRO A 126 13.65 -2.41 6.17
CA PRO A 126 14.57 -2.87 5.14
C PRO A 126 14.21 -2.39 3.72
N ALA A 127 12.94 -2.03 3.46
CA ALA A 127 12.55 -1.42 2.19
C ALA A 127 13.29 -0.09 1.92
N THR A 128 13.68 0.64 2.95
CA THR A 128 14.37 1.94 2.79
C THR A 128 15.89 1.83 2.72
N TRP A 129 16.48 0.65 2.98
CA TRP A 129 17.94 0.49 3.02
C TRP A 129 18.63 0.81 1.69
N GLY A 130 17.96 0.54 0.58
CA GLY A 130 18.50 0.84 -0.74
C GLY A 130 18.85 2.31 -0.93
N TYR A 131 18.13 3.21 -0.30
CA TYR A 131 18.42 4.64 -0.39
C TYR A 131 19.76 5.01 0.25
N PHE A 132 20.14 4.36 1.34
CA PHE A 132 21.44 4.59 2.00
C PHE A 132 22.60 3.98 1.24
N LEU A 133 22.38 2.80 0.64
CA LEU A 133 23.43 1.97 0.04
C LEU A 133 23.68 2.29 -1.44
N LEU A 134 22.61 2.63 -2.20
CA LEU A 134 22.63 2.65 -3.67
C LEU A 134 22.28 4.03 -4.27
N GLY A 135 22.00 5.02 -3.42
CA GLY A 135 21.63 6.35 -3.85
C GLY A 135 20.14 6.47 -4.23
N ARG A 136 19.75 7.60 -4.81
CA ARG A 136 18.32 7.95 -4.99
C ARG A 136 17.59 7.05 -6.00
N GLN A 137 18.14 6.84 -7.21
CA GLN A 137 17.47 6.09 -8.27
C GLN A 137 17.39 4.59 -7.98
N ARG A 138 18.54 3.95 -7.72
CA ARG A 138 18.57 2.53 -7.36
C ARG A 138 17.95 2.28 -5.98
N GLY A 139 17.99 3.26 -5.09
CA GLY A 139 17.29 3.24 -3.81
C GLY A 139 15.78 3.21 -3.98
N LEU A 140 15.22 3.98 -4.93
CA LEU A 140 13.81 3.92 -5.29
C LEU A 140 13.45 2.55 -5.89
N ALA A 141 14.29 2.01 -6.79
CA ALA A 141 14.09 0.67 -7.33
C ALA A 141 14.11 -0.41 -6.24
N TRP A 142 15.07 -0.33 -5.30
CA TRP A 142 15.11 -1.20 -4.12
C TRP A 142 13.82 -1.07 -3.30
N TYR A 143 13.42 0.14 -2.93
CA TYR A 143 12.21 0.41 -2.16
C TYR A 143 10.98 -0.20 -2.82
N TRP A 144 10.82 0.00 -4.12
CA TRP A 144 9.67 -0.49 -4.89
C TRP A 144 9.59 -2.03 -4.90
N TRP A 145 10.69 -2.67 -5.26
CA TRP A 145 10.71 -4.13 -5.45
C TRP A 145 10.90 -4.91 -4.15
N PHE A 146 11.54 -4.34 -3.13
CA PHE A 146 11.70 -5.04 -1.86
C PHE A 146 10.35 -5.49 -1.29
N GLN A 147 9.32 -4.68 -1.39
CA GLN A 147 8.01 -4.95 -0.80
C GLN A 147 7.39 -6.26 -1.34
N PRO A 148 7.16 -6.43 -2.66
CA PRO A 148 6.58 -7.68 -3.18
C PRO A 148 7.54 -8.86 -3.12
N PHE A 149 8.86 -8.69 -3.30
CA PHE A 149 9.82 -9.80 -3.28
C PHE A 149 10.04 -10.36 -1.88
N ALA A 150 10.13 -9.50 -0.87
CA ALA A 150 10.24 -9.91 0.53
C ALA A 150 8.93 -10.55 1.02
N CYS A 151 7.76 -9.98 0.65
CA CYS A 151 6.46 -10.55 0.94
C CYS A 151 6.30 -11.93 0.30
N PHE A 152 6.61 -12.06 -1.00
CA PHE A 152 6.59 -13.35 -1.69
C PHE A 152 7.43 -14.39 -0.94
N THR A 153 8.66 -14.03 -0.55
CA THR A 153 9.57 -14.93 0.14
C THR A 153 9.01 -15.38 1.50
N ALA A 154 8.58 -14.44 2.34
CA ALA A 154 8.06 -14.77 3.67
C ALA A 154 6.76 -15.57 3.57
N LEU A 155 5.84 -15.17 2.69
CA LEU A 155 4.55 -15.82 2.50
C LEU A 155 4.72 -17.23 1.88
N TYR A 156 5.62 -17.38 0.89
CA TYR A 156 5.98 -18.68 0.33
C TYR A 156 6.46 -19.67 1.40
N LEU A 157 7.33 -19.23 2.30
CA LEU A 157 7.85 -20.07 3.37
C LEU A 157 6.79 -20.46 4.41
N VAL A 158 5.88 -19.53 4.75
CA VAL A 158 4.72 -19.83 5.62
C VAL A 158 3.79 -20.83 4.93
N LEU A 159 3.48 -20.62 3.63
CA LEU A 159 2.63 -21.52 2.86
C LEU A 159 3.28 -22.90 2.67
N GLU A 160 4.59 -22.98 2.49
CA GLU A 160 5.32 -24.25 2.42
C GLU A 160 5.14 -25.09 3.69
N ILE A 161 5.20 -24.45 4.86
CA ILE A 161 4.92 -25.11 6.15
C ILE A 161 3.45 -25.50 6.23
N LEU A 162 2.53 -24.59 5.90
CA LEU A 162 1.09 -24.82 5.93
C LEU A 162 0.71 -26.02 5.04
N LEU A 163 1.27 -26.06 3.83
CA LEU A 163 0.99 -27.08 2.80
C LEU A 163 1.87 -28.33 2.90
N ARG A 164 2.69 -28.47 3.96
CA ARG A 164 3.59 -29.62 4.18
C ARG A 164 4.50 -29.91 2.98
N GLY A 165 5.18 -28.89 2.46
CA GLY A 165 6.20 -29.02 1.41
C GLY A 165 5.66 -29.03 -0.03
N GLU A 166 4.39 -28.70 -0.28
CA GLU A 166 3.85 -28.52 -1.62
C GLU A 166 4.37 -27.21 -2.26
N HIS A 167 5.65 -27.19 -2.61
CA HIS A 167 6.40 -26.01 -3.07
C HIS A 167 5.72 -25.22 -4.20
N ARG A 168 5.14 -25.93 -5.20
CA ARG A 168 4.52 -25.28 -6.37
C ARG A 168 3.25 -24.52 -5.97
N LEU A 169 2.42 -25.11 -5.12
CA LEU A 169 1.21 -24.47 -4.62
C LEU A 169 1.55 -23.31 -3.65
N ALA A 170 2.57 -23.49 -2.81
CA ALA A 170 3.05 -22.43 -1.93
C ALA A 170 3.57 -21.22 -2.72
N ALA A 171 4.38 -21.45 -3.76
CA ALA A 171 4.88 -20.40 -4.64
C ALA A 171 3.74 -19.70 -5.39
N PHE A 172 2.76 -20.48 -5.89
CA PHE A 172 1.61 -19.91 -6.57
C PHE A 172 0.75 -19.05 -5.63
N GLY A 173 0.48 -19.51 -4.41
CA GLY A 173 -0.30 -18.75 -3.42
C GLY A 173 0.38 -17.42 -3.06
N ALA A 174 1.70 -17.43 -2.86
CA ALA A 174 2.47 -16.20 -2.61
C ALA A 174 2.47 -15.25 -3.81
N PHE A 175 2.64 -15.79 -5.03
CA PHE A 175 2.53 -15.02 -6.28
C PHE A 175 1.14 -14.41 -6.44
N TRP A 176 0.08 -15.22 -6.27
CA TRP A 176 -1.30 -14.76 -6.40
C TRP A 176 -1.61 -13.58 -5.47
N PHE A 177 -1.15 -13.64 -4.22
CA PHE A 177 -1.30 -12.51 -3.30
C PHE A 177 -0.54 -11.28 -3.78
N CYS A 178 0.77 -11.39 -4.05
CA CYS A 178 1.61 -10.25 -4.44
C CYS A 178 1.18 -9.58 -5.75
N ALA A 179 0.65 -10.36 -6.71
CA ALA A 179 0.19 -9.88 -8.00
C ALA A 179 -1.32 -9.53 -8.01
N SER A 180 -2.05 -9.65 -6.88
CA SER A 180 -3.46 -9.30 -6.85
C SER A 180 -3.69 -7.81 -7.05
N ALA A 181 -4.82 -7.45 -7.66
CA ALA A 181 -5.21 -6.06 -7.91
C ALA A 181 -5.16 -5.21 -6.64
N PHE A 182 -5.62 -5.75 -5.50
CA PHE A 182 -5.59 -5.03 -4.23
C PHE A 182 -4.16 -4.63 -3.82
N VAL A 183 -3.18 -5.52 -3.96
CA VAL A 183 -1.78 -5.21 -3.61
C VAL A 183 -1.16 -4.22 -4.58
N VAL A 184 -1.37 -4.42 -5.88
CA VAL A 184 -0.77 -3.59 -6.93
C VAL A 184 -1.34 -2.17 -6.95
N CYS A 185 -2.67 -2.01 -6.87
CA CYS A 185 -3.33 -0.70 -6.85
C CYS A 185 -3.03 0.13 -5.58
N TRP A 186 -2.57 -0.52 -4.50
CA TRP A 186 -2.11 0.13 -3.28
C TRP A 186 -0.59 0.34 -3.26
N SER A 187 0.05 0.44 -4.42
CA SER A 187 1.50 0.71 -4.56
C SER A 187 2.38 -0.26 -3.77
N GLN A 188 2.00 -1.54 -3.72
CA GLN A 188 2.68 -2.63 -3.01
C GLN A 188 2.69 -2.50 -1.46
N TRP A 189 2.11 -1.46 -0.86
CA TRP A 189 2.10 -1.28 0.59
C TRP A 189 1.44 -2.43 1.36
N PRO A 190 0.35 -3.07 0.86
CA PRO A 190 -0.18 -4.29 1.47
C PRO A 190 0.84 -5.42 1.54
N ALA A 191 1.72 -5.54 0.55
CA ALA A 191 2.79 -6.54 0.57
C ALA A 191 3.81 -6.25 1.68
N GLN A 192 4.15 -4.99 1.94
CA GLN A 192 5.07 -4.61 3.01
C GLN A 192 4.52 -4.97 4.41
N VAL A 193 3.24 -4.70 4.66
CA VAL A 193 2.59 -5.09 5.93
C VAL A 193 2.56 -6.60 6.08
N THR A 194 2.15 -7.32 5.02
CA THR A 194 2.09 -8.78 5.01
C THR A 194 3.46 -9.41 5.20
N PHE A 195 4.52 -8.83 4.63
CA PHE A 195 5.89 -9.29 4.83
C PHE A 195 6.26 -9.36 6.32
N PHE A 196 6.04 -8.29 7.08
CA PHE A 196 6.39 -8.28 8.50
C PHE A 196 5.61 -9.32 9.30
N ILE A 197 4.30 -9.45 9.05
CA ILE A 197 3.47 -10.42 9.79
C ILE A 197 3.84 -11.85 9.40
N ALA A 198 4.03 -12.13 8.12
CA ALA A 198 4.43 -13.44 7.63
C ALA A 198 5.83 -13.83 8.13
N LEU A 199 6.79 -12.89 8.13
CA LEU A 199 8.12 -13.09 8.69
C LEU A 199 8.05 -13.38 10.20
N GLY A 200 7.24 -12.59 10.94
CA GLY A 200 7.03 -12.81 12.37
C GLY A 200 6.43 -14.19 12.66
N CYS A 201 5.41 -14.60 11.92
CA CYS A 201 4.79 -15.91 12.02
C CYS A 201 5.79 -17.05 11.70
N LEU A 202 6.55 -16.90 10.62
CA LEU A 202 7.60 -17.86 10.20
C LEU A 202 8.67 -18.01 11.29
N CYS A 203 9.17 -16.89 11.78
CA CYS A 203 10.23 -16.88 12.81
C CYS A 203 9.73 -17.43 14.13
N ALA A 204 8.52 -17.07 14.57
CA ALA A 204 7.88 -17.66 15.74
C ALA A 204 7.75 -19.18 15.58
N TYR A 205 7.26 -19.66 14.43
CA TYR A 205 7.18 -21.10 14.16
C TYR A 205 8.55 -21.79 14.33
N HIS A 206 9.63 -21.26 13.74
CA HIS A 206 10.95 -21.85 13.81
C HIS A 206 11.60 -21.76 15.20
N VAL A 207 11.30 -20.74 16.00
CA VAL A 207 11.75 -20.69 17.42
C VAL A 207 11.16 -21.88 18.18
N PHE A 208 9.94 -22.29 17.89
CA PHE A 208 9.32 -23.47 18.53
C PHE A 208 9.70 -24.79 17.86
N ALA A 209 9.77 -24.86 16.53
CA ALA A 209 9.88 -26.12 15.78
C ALA A 209 11.34 -26.56 15.51
N SER A 210 12.27 -25.63 15.34
CA SER A 210 13.63 -25.98 14.90
C SER A 210 14.46 -26.64 16.00
N ASP A 211 15.26 -27.66 15.64
CA ASP A 211 16.24 -28.27 16.55
C ASP A 211 17.57 -27.50 16.58
N SER A 212 17.87 -26.75 15.51
CA SER A 212 19.09 -25.96 15.40
C SER A 212 19.04 -24.68 16.26
N ARG A 213 19.91 -24.57 17.25
CA ARG A 213 20.06 -23.36 18.10
C ARG A 213 20.39 -22.11 17.26
N ARG A 214 21.21 -22.24 16.20
CA ARG A 214 21.57 -21.13 15.31
C ARG A 214 20.37 -20.60 14.55
N VAL A 215 19.52 -21.51 14.02
CA VAL A 215 18.30 -21.12 13.32
C VAL A 215 17.33 -20.43 14.27
N ARG A 216 17.16 -20.94 15.49
CA ARG A 216 16.29 -20.31 16.50
C ARG A 216 16.78 -18.90 16.88
N LEU A 217 18.08 -18.72 17.06
CA LEU A 217 18.65 -17.40 17.39
C LEU A 217 18.46 -16.41 16.24
N LEU A 218 18.73 -16.81 14.98
CA LEU A 218 18.47 -15.98 13.81
C LEU A 218 16.99 -15.62 13.71
N CYS A 219 16.08 -16.59 13.91
CA CYS A 219 14.65 -16.34 13.90
C CYS A 219 14.22 -15.41 15.04
N ALA A 220 14.83 -15.50 16.22
CA ALA A 220 14.58 -14.59 17.33
C ALA A 220 14.95 -13.14 16.98
N MET A 221 16.12 -12.92 16.37
CA MET A 221 16.53 -11.59 15.91
C MET A 221 15.59 -11.04 14.83
N LEU A 222 15.23 -11.85 13.83
CA LEU A 222 14.30 -11.45 12.76
C LEU A 222 12.88 -11.20 13.31
N LEU A 223 12.42 -11.98 14.29
CA LEU A 223 11.16 -11.73 14.99
C LEU A 223 11.21 -10.38 15.72
N GLY A 224 12.32 -10.11 16.40
CA GLY A 224 12.58 -8.84 17.09
C GLY A 224 12.57 -7.64 16.15
N LEU A 225 12.96 -7.80 14.89
CA LEU A 225 12.88 -6.74 13.85
C LEU A 225 11.50 -6.65 13.19
N SER A 226 10.81 -7.77 13.01
CA SER A 226 9.52 -7.81 12.30
C SER A 226 8.40 -7.10 13.08
N VAL A 227 8.38 -7.25 14.41
CA VAL A 227 7.35 -6.62 15.26
C VAL A 227 7.41 -5.09 15.19
N PRO A 228 8.54 -4.40 15.44
CA PRO A 228 8.59 -2.95 15.30
C PRO A 228 8.40 -2.51 13.84
N GLY A 229 8.90 -3.26 12.85
CA GLY A 229 8.66 -2.97 11.44
C GLY A 229 7.17 -2.92 11.10
N LEU A 230 6.41 -3.87 11.65
CA LEU A 230 4.95 -3.85 11.56
C LEU A 230 4.35 -2.65 12.28
N LEU A 231 4.67 -2.45 13.57
CA LEU A 231 4.06 -1.38 14.39
C LEU A 231 4.29 0.02 13.80
N MET A 232 5.50 0.28 13.31
CA MET A 232 5.86 1.57 12.71
C MET A 232 5.22 1.85 11.35
N PHE A 233 4.47 0.91 10.77
CA PHE A 233 3.70 1.16 9.56
C PHE A 233 2.53 2.13 9.81
N LEU A 234 2.04 2.22 11.04
CA LEU A 234 1.00 3.14 11.51
C LEU A 234 -0.31 3.12 10.68
N TYR A 235 -0.68 1.95 10.16
CA TYR A 235 -1.94 1.76 9.45
C TYR A 235 -2.73 0.57 10.04
N PRO A 236 -3.35 0.75 11.21
CA PRO A 236 -4.02 -0.32 11.96
C PRO A 236 -5.08 -1.07 11.16
N ALA A 237 -5.70 -0.41 10.18
CA ALA A 237 -6.72 -1.01 9.32
C ALA A 237 -6.26 -2.30 8.62
N PHE A 238 -4.99 -2.37 8.18
CA PHE A 238 -4.41 -3.60 7.61
C PHE A 238 -3.75 -4.47 8.67
N GLN A 239 -3.08 -3.84 9.63
CA GLN A 239 -2.29 -4.55 10.64
C GLN A 239 -3.16 -5.47 11.49
N VAL A 240 -4.29 -4.97 12.03
CA VAL A 240 -5.13 -5.72 12.98
C VAL A 240 -5.76 -6.94 12.32
N SER A 241 -6.42 -6.78 11.16
CA SER A 241 -7.09 -7.89 10.48
C SER A 241 -6.12 -8.98 10.04
N LEU A 242 -4.93 -8.61 9.54
CA LEU A 242 -3.86 -9.56 9.19
C LEU A 242 -3.24 -10.22 10.41
N CYS A 243 -3.04 -9.52 11.51
CA CYS A 243 -2.55 -10.12 12.76
C CYS A 243 -3.50 -11.24 13.22
N TYR A 244 -4.81 -11.02 13.15
CA TYR A 244 -5.78 -12.09 13.44
C TYR A 244 -5.65 -13.27 12.48
N LEU A 245 -5.55 -13.03 11.17
CA LEU A 245 -5.35 -14.12 10.20
C LEU A 245 -4.13 -14.96 10.55
N PHE A 246 -2.97 -14.32 10.78
CA PHE A 246 -1.75 -15.06 11.08
C PHE A 246 -1.74 -15.69 12.47
N LEU A 247 -2.49 -15.12 13.43
CA LEU A 247 -2.72 -15.76 14.72
C LEU A 247 -3.48 -17.09 14.55
N PHE A 248 -4.54 -17.11 13.72
CA PHE A 248 -5.30 -18.34 13.42
C PHE A 248 -4.44 -19.34 12.67
N VAL A 249 -3.64 -18.90 11.68
CA VAL A 249 -2.69 -19.77 10.97
C VAL A 249 -1.67 -20.35 11.94
N PHE A 250 -1.04 -19.53 12.77
CA PHE A 250 -0.05 -19.98 13.75
C PHE A 250 -0.65 -20.95 14.75
N ALA A 251 -1.82 -20.66 15.30
CA ALA A 251 -2.53 -21.56 16.23
C ALA A 251 -2.84 -22.91 15.57
N GLY A 252 -3.25 -22.91 14.30
CA GLY A 252 -3.46 -24.12 13.52
C GLY A 252 -2.18 -24.95 13.34
N LEU A 253 -1.07 -24.30 13.00
CA LEU A 253 0.24 -24.94 12.88
C LEU A 253 0.74 -25.42 14.24
N PHE A 254 0.59 -24.61 15.29
CA PHE A 254 0.97 -24.95 16.65
C PHE A 254 0.28 -26.21 17.16
N ALA A 255 -1.03 -26.31 16.92
CA ALA A 255 -1.82 -27.49 17.30
C ALA A 255 -1.46 -28.72 16.42
N ARG A 256 -1.35 -28.53 15.09
CA ARG A 256 -1.05 -29.61 14.13
C ARG A 256 0.32 -30.25 14.41
N ASP A 257 1.34 -29.42 14.62
CA ASP A 257 2.74 -29.87 14.74
C ASP A 257 3.15 -30.06 16.20
N LYS A 258 2.19 -29.93 17.16
CA LYS A 258 2.39 -30.11 18.61
C LYS A 258 3.59 -29.32 19.15
N LEU A 259 3.74 -28.05 18.71
CA LEU A 259 4.90 -27.21 19.01
C LEU A 259 5.13 -27.02 20.53
N TYR A 260 4.10 -27.18 21.36
CA TYR A 260 4.23 -27.15 22.81
C TYR A 260 5.15 -28.24 23.37
N ARG A 261 5.21 -29.42 22.67
CA ARG A 261 6.12 -30.51 23.06
C ARG A 261 7.57 -30.14 22.77
N SER A 262 7.81 -29.59 21.58
CA SER A 262 9.13 -29.10 21.21
C SER A 262 9.58 -27.96 22.12
N PHE A 263 8.68 -27.06 22.51
CA PHE A 263 9.03 -26.01 23.48
C PHE A 263 9.49 -26.57 24.81
N ARG A 264 8.79 -27.56 25.35
CA ARG A 264 9.15 -28.18 26.65
C ARG A 264 10.52 -28.89 26.60
N SER A 265 10.93 -29.45 25.46
CA SER A 265 12.18 -30.21 25.34
C SER A 265 13.45 -29.36 25.51
N ASP A 266 13.38 -28.03 25.21
CA ASP A 266 14.53 -27.10 25.35
C ASP A 266 13.99 -25.69 25.67
N TRP A 267 13.16 -25.62 26.73
CA TRP A 267 12.42 -24.40 27.11
C TRP A 267 13.36 -23.24 27.46
N GLN A 268 14.52 -23.53 28.05
CA GLN A 268 15.48 -22.49 28.46
C GLN A 268 16.01 -21.74 27.25
N HIS A 269 16.52 -22.44 26.24
CA HIS A 269 17.04 -21.78 25.03
C HIS A 269 15.94 -21.13 24.20
N ARG A 270 14.75 -21.76 24.08
CA ARG A 270 13.61 -21.18 23.37
C ARG A 270 13.05 -19.97 24.11
N GLY A 271 12.99 -20.03 25.44
CA GLY A 271 12.67 -18.87 26.28
C GLY A 271 13.66 -17.72 26.09
N LEU A 272 14.97 -18.01 26.10
CA LEU A 272 16.01 -17.03 25.82
C LEU A 272 15.81 -16.39 24.42
N CYS A 273 15.49 -17.17 23.40
CA CYS A 273 15.20 -16.64 22.06
C CYS A 273 14.00 -15.66 22.07
N LEU A 274 12.94 -15.99 22.81
CA LEU A 274 11.79 -15.08 22.94
C LEU A 274 12.15 -13.80 23.70
N VAL A 275 12.98 -13.90 24.73
CA VAL A 275 13.50 -12.73 25.47
C VAL A 275 14.34 -11.85 24.54
N ILE A 276 15.25 -12.43 23.74
CA ILE A 276 16.05 -11.67 22.76
C ILE A 276 15.13 -10.95 21.77
N ALA A 277 14.13 -11.64 21.23
CA ALA A 277 13.15 -11.02 20.32
C ALA A 277 12.40 -9.87 21.00
N ALA A 278 11.96 -10.07 22.24
CA ALA A 278 11.25 -9.04 23.00
C ALA A 278 12.13 -7.82 23.32
N VAL A 279 13.40 -8.02 23.66
CA VAL A 279 14.37 -6.94 23.93
C VAL A 279 14.62 -6.11 22.66
N ILE A 280 14.86 -6.76 21.53
CA ILE A 280 15.06 -6.07 20.24
C ILE A 280 13.79 -5.31 19.86
N ALA A 281 12.63 -5.97 19.90
CA ALA A 281 11.34 -5.35 19.55
C ALA A 281 11.01 -4.18 20.47
N GLY A 282 11.14 -4.37 21.78
CA GLY A 282 10.89 -3.35 22.79
C GLY A 282 11.83 -2.16 22.69
N GLY A 283 13.12 -2.40 22.49
CA GLY A 283 14.13 -1.35 22.30
C GLY A 283 13.87 -0.48 21.09
N LEU A 284 13.57 -1.09 19.92
CA LEU A 284 13.24 -0.35 18.70
C LEU A 284 11.90 0.37 18.81
N ALA A 285 10.87 -0.27 19.38
CA ALA A 285 9.57 0.36 19.58
C ALA A 285 9.68 1.56 20.57
N ALA A 286 10.42 1.40 21.67
CA ALA A 286 10.67 2.48 22.62
C ALA A 286 11.42 3.64 21.96
N SER A 287 12.47 3.35 21.19
CA SER A 287 13.24 4.36 20.45
C SER A 287 12.35 5.15 19.48
N PHE A 288 11.46 4.46 18.76
CA PHE A 288 10.46 5.09 17.87
C PHE A 288 9.48 5.98 18.65
N LEU A 289 8.90 5.44 19.73
CA LEU A 289 7.92 6.16 20.54
C LEU A 289 8.54 7.42 21.19
N ILE A 290 9.77 7.34 21.66
CA ILE A 290 10.50 8.49 22.23
C ILE A 290 10.71 9.56 21.15
N ALA A 291 11.19 9.18 19.96
CA ALA A 291 11.48 10.10 18.86
C ALA A 291 10.24 10.72 18.24
N CYS A 292 9.10 10.01 18.27
CA CYS A 292 7.85 10.47 17.66
C CYS A 292 6.79 10.95 18.68
N ARG A 293 7.11 10.95 19.99
CA ARG A 293 6.12 11.27 21.04
C ARG A 293 5.37 12.59 20.82
N PRO A 294 6.04 13.72 20.48
CA PRO A 294 5.34 14.98 20.23
C PRO A 294 4.35 14.88 19.08
N ASP A 295 4.78 14.27 17.98
CA ASP A 295 3.98 14.13 16.76
C ASP A 295 2.76 13.21 16.98
N LEU A 296 2.97 12.06 17.62
CA LEU A 296 1.90 11.12 17.96
C LEU A 296 0.87 11.77 18.90
N LYS A 297 1.32 12.63 19.83
CA LYS A 297 0.41 13.37 20.70
C LYS A 297 -0.46 14.33 19.88
N VAL A 298 0.13 15.10 18.97
CA VAL A 298 -0.62 16.00 18.08
C VAL A 298 -1.59 15.20 17.21
N MET A 299 -1.11 14.15 16.54
CA MET A 299 -1.93 13.30 15.66
C MET A 299 -3.13 12.66 16.37
N SER A 300 -3.02 12.35 17.66
CA SER A 300 -4.13 11.77 18.44
C SER A 300 -5.28 12.76 18.74
N HIS A 301 -5.08 14.06 18.48
CA HIS A 301 -6.05 15.13 18.73
C HIS A 301 -6.46 15.88 17.46
N THR A 302 -6.08 15.38 16.28
CA THR A 302 -6.46 15.99 14.99
C THR A 302 -7.94 15.82 14.70
N VAL A 303 -8.50 16.79 13.96
CA VAL A 303 -9.87 16.72 13.42
C VAL A 303 -9.96 15.59 12.37
N TYR A 304 -8.92 15.45 11.55
CA TYR A 304 -8.80 14.40 10.54
C TYR A 304 -7.41 13.76 10.61
N PRO A 305 -7.28 12.43 10.55
CA PRO A 305 -8.33 11.41 10.44
C PRO A 305 -9.21 11.27 11.68
N GLY A 306 -8.88 11.91 12.79
CA GLY A 306 -9.66 11.89 14.01
C GLY A 306 -9.78 10.49 14.64
N ARG A 307 -10.67 10.36 15.62
CA ARG A 307 -10.98 9.07 16.25
C ARG A 307 -12.08 8.35 15.47
N ARG A 308 -11.70 7.62 14.44
CA ARG A 308 -12.63 6.77 13.70
C ARG A 308 -12.86 5.48 14.46
N ILE A 309 -14.13 5.09 14.61
CA ILE A 309 -14.52 3.83 15.24
C ILE A 309 -15.36 3.05 14.23
N SER A 310 -14.88 1.86 13.87
CA SER A 310 -15.63 0.92 13.06
C SER A 310 -16.15 -0.20 13.97
N VAL A 311 -17.40 -0.58 13.75
CA VAL A 311 -18.02 -1.72 14.43
C VAL A 311 -18.40 -2.83 13.46
N GLY A 312 -18.12 -2.64 12.15
CA GLY A 312 -18.60 -3.54 11.11
C GLY A 312 -20.10 -3.39 10.86
N GLY A 313 -20.68 -4.36 10.13
CA GLY A 313 -22.10 -4.38 9.80
C GLY A 313 -22.56 -3.43 8.70
N ASP A 314 -21.64 -2.67 8.13
CA ASP A 314 -21.90 -1.63 7.13
C ASP A 314 -21.45 -2.03 5.71
N TYR A 315 -20.98 -3.26 5.50
CA TYR A 315 -20.49 -3.72 4.20
C TYR A 315 -21.64 -4.23 3.32
N SER A 316 -21.75 -3.69 2.11
CA SER A 316 -22.77 -4.13 1.17
C SER A 316 -22.43 -5.49 0.56
N LEU A 317 -23.41 -6.39 0.54
CA LEU A 317 -23.27 -7.71 -0.10
C LEU A 317 -22.98 -7.58 -1.60
N SER A 318 -23.44 -6.51 -2.27
CA SER A 318 -23.12 -6.22 -3.68
C SER A 318 -21.63 -5.92 -3.92
N MET A 319 -20.85 -5.62 -2.88
CA MET A 319 -19.43 -5.30 -2.98
C MET A 319 -18.50 -6.48 -2.66
N LEU A 320 -19.03 -7.58 -2.08
CA LEU A 320 -18.18 -8.68 -1.58
C LEU A 320 -17.28 -9.27 -2.68
N PHE A 321 -17.82 -9.52 -3.86
CA PHE A 321 -17.07 -10.13 -4.97
C PHE A 321 -16.72 -9.13 -6.09
N LYS A 322 -16.66 -7.83 -5.79
CA LYS A 322 -16.28 -6.80 -6.77
C LYS A 322 -14.95 -7.10 -7.47
N GLY A 323 -14.03 -7.80 -6.78
CA GLY A 323 -12.74 -8.24 -7.33
C GLY A 323 -12.84 -9.10 -8.59
N MET A 324 -13.96 -9.79 -8.82
CA MET A 324 -14.19 -10.56 -10.05
C MET A 324 -14.25 -9.69 -11.31
N TYR A 325 -14.47 -8.40 -11.15
CA TYR A 325 -14.56 -7.42 -12.22
C TYR A 325 -13.36 -6.47 -12.27
N ASN A 326 -12.29 -6.73 -11.49
CA ASN A 326 -11.12 -5.85 -11.40
C ASN A 326 -10.41 -5.64 -12.74
N MET A 327 -10.51 -6.59 -13.66
CA MET A 327 -10.00 -6.44 -15.02
C MET A 327 -10.55 -5.18 -15.74
N MET A 328 -11.72 -4.68 -15.29
CA MET A 328 -12.28 -3.42 -15.77
C MET A 328 -12.29 -2.33 -14.69
N THR A 329 -12.74 -2.64 -13.47
CA THR A 329 -13.02 -1.62 -12.45
C THR A 329 -11.82 -0.83 -12.00
N ILE A 330 -10.61 -1.36 -12.11
CA ILE A 330 -9.39 -0.61 -11.77
C ILE A 330 -8.96 0.34 -12.88
N TYR A 331 -9.45 0.15 -14.11
CA TYR A 331 -9.18 1.02 -15.25
C TYR A 331 -10.33 2.00 -15.51
N PHE A 332 -11.56 1.54 -15.38
CA PHE A 332 -12.79 2.33 -15.55
C PHE A 332 -13.58 2.28 -14.24
N THR A 333 -13.14 3.06 -13.27
CA THR A 333 -13.71 3.00 -11.92
C THR A 333 -15.06 3.72 -11.87
N PRO A 334 -16.18 3.00 -11.64
CA PRO A 334 -17.46 3.64 -11.42
C PRO A 334 -17.40 4.60 -10.21
N SER A 335 -18.14 5.71 -10.26
CA SER A 335 -18.12 6.75 -9.21
C SER A 335 -18.42 6.19 -7.81
N VAL A 336 -19.28 5.18 -7.72
CA VAL A 336 -19.62 4.49 -6.46
C VAL A 336 -18.41 3.77 -5.83
N LEU A 337 -17.40 3.41 -6.63
CA LEU A 337 -16.16 2.76 -6.17
C LEU A 337 -15.02 3.77 -5.91
N ARG A 338 -15.28 5.05 -6.11
CA ARG A 338 -14.42 6.22 -5.81
C ARG A 338 -13.14 6.29 -6.64
N ASN A 339 -12.21 5.34 -6.49
CA ASN A 339 -10.93 5.32 -7.18
C ASN A 339 -10.43 3.87 -7.37
N PRO A 340 -9.40 3.63 -8.21
CA PRO A 340 -8.88 2.29 -8.48
C PRO A 340 -8.48 1.51 -7.23
N SER A 341 -7.88 2.15 -6.23
CA SER A 341 -7.47 1.48 -4.99
C SER A 341 -8.67 0.98 -4.17
N GLU A 342 -9.77 1.75 -4.13
CA GLU A 342 -11.00 1.36 -3.44
C GLU A 342 -11.81 0.33 -4.25
N ALA A 343 -11.72 0.38 -5.58
CA ALA A 343 -12.31 -0.62 -6.48
C ALA A 343 -11.59 -1.97 -6.41
N ALA A 344 -10.28 -1.94 -6.19
CA ALA A 344 -9.46 -3.14 -6.15
C ALA A 344 -9.86 -4.09 -5.02
N SER A 345 -9.89 -5.38 -5.31
CA SER A 345 -10.11 -6.46 -4.36
C SER A 345 -9.44 -7.74 -4.88
N PHE A 346 -9.73 -8.87 -4.27
CA PHE A 346 -9.17 -10.17 -4.65
C PHE A 346 -10.18 -10.99 -5.45
N TYR A 347 -9.69 -11.96 -6.20
CA TYR A 347 -10.51 -13.05 -6.72
C TYR A 347 -10.84 -14.02 -5.58
N TYR A 348 -12.07 -13.93 -5.05
CA TYR A 348 -12.51 -14.75 -3.92
C TYR A 348 -13.04 -16.10 -4.38
N PHE A 349 -12.27 -17.17 -4.14
CA PHE A 349 -12.72 -18.55 -4.35
C PHE A 349 -12.96 -19.32 -3.05
N PHE A 350 -12.96 -18.64 -1.89
CA PHE A 350 -13.30 -19.30 -0.63
C PHE A 350 -14.69 -19.96 -0.63
N PRO A 351 -15.75 -19.42 -1.31
CA PRO A 351 -17.04 -20.12 -1.35
C PRO A 351 -16.92 -21.48 -2.05
N ALA A 352 -16.17 -21.56 -3.15
CA ALA A 352 -15.92 -22.82 -3.83
C ALA A 352 -15.12 -23.80 -2.97
N ALA A 353 -14.14 -23.31 -2.21
CA ALA A 353 -13.39 -24.13 -1.25
C ALA A 353 -14.30 -24.66 -0.12
N PHE A 354 -15.18 -23.81 0.43
CA PHE A 354 -16.19 -24.23 1.42
C PHE A 354 -17.12 -25.30 0.86
N LEU A 355 -17.66 -25.11 -0.34
CA LEU A 355 -18.52 -26.08 -1.02
C LEU A 355 -17.80 -27.41 -1.26
N ALA A 356 -16.56 -27.37 -1.75
CA ALA A 356 -15.77 -28.58 -1.96
C ALA A 356 -15.56 -29.37 -0.66
N VAL A 357 -15.29 -28.68 0.45
CA VAL A 357 -15.15 -29.30 1.78
C VAL A 357 -16.52 -29.84 2.26
N ALA A 358 -17.59 -29.05 2.14
CA ALA A 358 -18.94 -29.46 2.58
C ALA A 358 -19.45 -30.71 1.85
N CYS A 359 -19.16 -30.82 0.54
CA CYS A 359 -19.54 -31.97 -0.29
C CYS A 359 -18.68 -33.23 -0.11
N SER A 360 -17.58 -33.17 0.68
CA SER A 360 -16.65 -34.28 0.82
C SER A 360 -16.32 -34.59 2.28
N ARG A 361 -16.97 -35.62 2.86
CA ARG A 361 -16.66 -36.10 4.23
C ARG A 361 -15.18 -36.45 4.44
N ARG A 362 -14.46 -36.89 3.37
CA ARG A 362 -13.04 -37.19 3.46
C ARG A 362 -12.22 -35.89 3.62
N LEU A 363 -12.54 -34.86 2.85
CA LEU A 363 -11.90 -33.56 3.02
C LEU A 363 -12.17 -32.99 4.43
N GLN A 364 -13.41 -33.07 4.92
CA GLN A 364 -13.74 -32.63 6.28
C GLN A 364 -12.86 -33.28 7.34
N LYS A 365 -12.66 -34.60 7.25
CA LYS A 365 -11.79 -35.36 8.19
C LYS A 365 -10.30 -34.98 8.06
N GLN A 366 -9.85 -34.55 6.89
CA GLN A 366 -8.44 -34.21 6.60
C GLN A 366 -8.10 -32.73 6.78
N MET A 367 -9.11 -31.86 7.00
CA MET A 367 -8.89 -30.40 7.15
C MET A 367 -7.88 -30.06 8.26
N GLY A 368 -7.91 -30.83 9.36
CA GLY A 368 -7.04 -30.57 10.50
C GLY A 368 -7.21 -29.14 11.07
N TRP A 369 -6.49 -28.82 12.12
CA TRP A 369 -6.58 -27.51 12.77
C TRP A 369 -6.31 -26.33 11.84
N PRO A 370 -5.28 -26.34 10.95
CA PRO A 370 -5.03 -25.19 10.09
C PRO A 370 -6.19 -24.85 9.15
N GLY A 371 -6.79 -25.88 8.52
CA GLY A 371 -7.91 -25.67 7.62
C GLY A 371 -9.18 -25.23 8.34
N ILE A 372 -9.48 -25.82 9.52
CA ILE A 372 -10.64 -25.45 10.34
C ILE A 372 -10.50 -24.00 10.79
N LEU A 373 -9.33 -23.59 11.28
CA LEU A 373 -9.11 -22.22 11.77
C LEU A 373 -9.11 -21.19 10.63
N LEU A 374 -8.63 -21.52 9.43
CA LEU A 374 -8.79 -20.66 8.27
C LEU A 374 -10.27 -20.46 7.89
N MET A 375 -11.06 -21.53 7.89
CA MET A 375 -12.51 -21.42 7.64
C MET A 375 -13.21 -20.61 8.73
N LEU A 376 -12.88 -20.85 9.99
CA LEU A 376 -13.43 -20.09 11.12
C LEU A 376 -13.08 -18.60 11.01
N PHE A 377 -11.83 -18.27 10.69
CA PHE A 377 -11.41 -16.88 10.47
C PHE A 377 -12.26 -16.20 9.39
N LEU A 378 -12.45 -16.85 8.24
CA LEU A 378 -13.28 -16.30 7.15
C LEU A 378 -14.74 -16.09 7.60
N VAL A 379 -15.32 -17.06 8.32
CA VAL A 379 -16.69 -16.91 8.87
C VAL A 379 -16.78 -15.73 9.84
N LEU A 380 -15.83 -15.59 10.77
CA LEU A 380 -15.80 -14.47 11.73
C LEU A 380 -15.63 -13.12 11.00
N MET A 381 -14.81 -13.06 9.97
CA MET A 381 -14.65 -11.82 9.18
C MET A 381 -15.91 -11.48 8.39
N LEU A 382 -16.62 -12.47 7.83
CA LEU A 382 -17.91 -12.24 7.16
C LEU A 382 -18.99 -11.77 8.15
N LEU A 383 -19.02 -12.34 9.37
CA LEU A 383 -19.90 -11.86 10.43
C LEU A 383 -19.57 -10.40 10.80
N TYR A 384 -18.27 -10.06 10.93
CA TYR A 384 -17.85 -8.68 11.15
C TYR A 384 -18.34 -7.76 10.03
N LEU A 385 -18.17 -8.15 8.76
CA LEU A 385 -18.58 -7.31 7.62
C LEU A 385 -20.08 -7.04 7.57
N PHE A 386 -20.92 -8.08 7.81
CA PHE A 386 -22.35 -8.00 7.53
C PHE A 386 -23.23 -7.85 8.76
N VAL A 387 -22.78 -8.27 9.93
CA VAL A 387 -23.51 -8.17 11.19
C VAL A 387 -22.90 -7.12 12.11
N GLY A 388 -21.56 -7.02 12.11
CA GLY A 388 -20.83 -6.17 13.02
C GLY A 388 -20.67 -6.77 14.41
N ILE A 389 -20.03 -6.01 15.29
CA ILE A 389 -19.79 -6.39 16.69
C ILE A 389 -20.06 -5.19 17.61
N PRO A 390 -20.43 -5.40 18.87
CA PRO A 390 -20.61 -4.31 19.83
C PRO A 390 -19.35 -3.44 19.97
N GLU A 391 -19.53 -2.13 20.11
CA GLU A 391 -18.41 -1.17 20.15
C GLU A 391 -17.37 -1.51 21.24
N ARG A 392 -17.81 -1.95 22.42
CA ARG A 392 -16.90 -2.36 23.50
C ARG A 392 -15.99 -3.52 23.05
N LEU A 393 -16.55 -4.49 22.34
CA LEU A 393 -15.79 -5.62 21.80
C LEU A 393 -14.88 -5.17 20.67
N ALA A 394 -15.35 -4.29 19.77
CA ALA A 394 -14.54 -3.72 18.70
C ALA A 394 -13.30 -2.99 19.25
N ARG A 395 -13.47 -2.20 20.33
CA ARG A 395 -12.35 -1.52 20.99
C ARG A 395 -11.39 -2.49 21.67
N LEU A 396 -11.90 -3.49 22.41
CA LEU A 396 -11.09 -4.49 23.11
C LEU A 396 -10.24 -5.32 22.12
N THR A 397 -10.82 -5.67 21.00
CA THR A 397 -10.18 -6.48 19.95
C THR A 397 -9.40 -5.64 18.93
N LEU A 398 -9.33 -4.32 19.10
CA LEU A 398 -8.76 -3.36 18.13
C LEU A 398 -9.46 -3.38 16.76
N MET A 399 -10.50 -4.16 16.56
CA MET A 399 -11.29 -4.18 15.32
C MET A 399 -11.97 -2.82 15.06
N SER A 400 -12.10 -1.97 16.08
CA SER A 400 -12.54 -0.58 15.92
C SER A 400 -11.67 0.26 14.96
N TYR A 401 -10.45 -0.17 14.68
CA TYR A 401 -9.55 0.45 13.70
C TYR A 401 -9.66 -0.13 12.29
N VAL A 402 -10.52 -1.13 12.07
CA VAL A 402 -10.64 -1.83 10.79
C VAL A 402 -11.97 -1.46 10.12
N PRO A 403 -12.02 -0.45 9.25
CA PRO A 403 -13.19 -0.23 8.40
C PRO A 403 -13.51 -1.47 7.57
N SER A 404 -14.78 -1.78 7.37
CA SER A 404 -15.21 -3.03 6.72
C SER A 404 -14.57 -3.25 5.36
N TYR A 405 -14.45 -2.19 4.54
CA TYR A 405 -13.80 -2.28 3.22
C TYR A 405 -12.26 -2.49 3.27
N ARG A 406 -11.61 -2.32 4.42
CA ARG A 406 -10.18 -2.63 4.61
C ARG A 406 -9.94 -4.08 5.06
N ALA A 407 -10.98 -4.77 5.53
CA ALA A 407 -10.90 -6.19 5.85
C ALA A 407 -10.68 -7.07 4.62
N ASP A 408 -10.96 -6.57 3.41
CA ASP A 408 -10.71 -7.24 2.13
C ASP A 408 -9.30 -7.85 2.04
N MET A 409 -8.29 -7.17 2.60
CA MET A 409 -6.91 -7.63 2.58
C MET A 409 -6.73 -8.98 3.30
N ALA A 410 -7.25 -9.08 4.52
CA ALA A 410 -7.11 -10.31 5.31
C ALA A 410 -8.03 -11.42 4.78
N ILE A 411 -9.23 -11.10 4.33
CA ILE A 411 -10.16 -12.04 3.70
C ILE A 411 -9.55 -12.59 2.39
N GLY A 412 -8.93 -11.71 1.57
CA GLY A 412 -8.28 -12.11 0.32
C GLY A 412 -7.14 -13.08 0.55
N LEU A 413 -6.24 -12.78 1.46
CA LEU A 413 -5.15 -13.68 1.79
C LEU A 413 -5.64 -14.99 2.40
N ALA A 414 -6.64 -14.95 3.29
CA ALA A 414 -7.25 -16.15 3.86
C ALA A 414 -7.93 -17.02 2.80
N SER A 415 -8.63 -16.40 1.83
CA SER A 415 -9.22 -17.09 0.66
C SER A 415 -8.15 -17.80 -0.17
N ILE A 416 -7.04 -17.13 -0.48
CA ILE A 416 -5.91 -17.71 -1.20
C ILE A 416 -5.33 -18.89 -0.42
N MET A 417 -5.03 -18.70 0.87
CA MET A 417 -4.49 -19.74 1.74
C MET A 417 -5.41 -20.96 1.80
N LEU A 418 -6.73 -20.76 1.94
CA LEU A 418 -7.71 -21.85 1.98
C LEU A 418 -7.76 -22.60 0.65
N CYS A 419 -7.79 -21.90 -0.49
CA CYS A 419 -7.84 -22.53 -1.81
C CYS A 419 -6.62 -23.41 -2.07
N VAL A 420 -5.41 -22.91 -1.83
CA VAL A 420 -4.19 -23.71 -2.04
C VAL A 420 -4.09 -24.86 -1.01
N TYR A 421 -4.61 -24.67 0.20
CA TYR A 421 -4.67 -25.70 1.23
C TYR A 421 -5.61 -26.85 0.83
N VAL A 422 -6.82 -26.52 0.37
CA VAL A 422 -7.81 -27.50 -0.13
C VAL A 422 -7.26 -28.26 -1.32
N LEU A 423 -6.63 -27.56 -2.30
CA LEU A 423 -5.96 -28.21 -3.43
C LEU A 423 -4.87 -29.20 -2.99
N ALA A 424 -4.03 -28.81 -2.02
CA ALA A 424 -3.00 -29.69 -1.48
C ALA A 424 -3.59 -30.94 -0.80
N LEU A 425 -4.71 -30.78 -0.07
CA LEU A 425 -5.42 -31.90 0.54
C LEU A 425 -6.03 -32.85 -0.50
N ILE A 426 -6.73 -32.31 -1.52
CA ILE A 426 -7.33 -33.12 -2.57
C ILE A 426 -6.24 -33.89 -3.34
N LYS A 427 -5.10 -33.23 -3.63
CA LYS A 427 -3.97 -33.88 -4.28
C LYS A 427 -3.47 -35.10 -3.48
N ARG A 428 -3.31 -34.96 -2.15
CA ARG A 428 -2.88 -36.07 -1.27
C ARG A 428 -3.92 -37.19 -1.21
N LEU A 429 -5.22 -36.83 -1.12
CA LEU A 429 -6.29 -37.81 -1.11
C LEU A 429 -6.40 -38.62 -2.43
N LYS A 430 -6.00 -38.01 -3.55
CA LYS A 430 -5.97 -38.70 -4.85
C LYS A 430 -4.79 -39.70 -5.00
N GLN A 431 -3.73 -39.50 -4.26
CA GLN A 431 -2.60 -40.45 -4.23
C GLN A 431 -2.95 -41.73 -3.46
N ASP A 432 -4.02 -41.67 -2.66
CA ASP A 432 -4.57 -42.82 -1.95
C ASP A 432 -5.59 -43.54 -2.89
N GLU A 433 -5.18 -44.60 -3.55
CA GLU A 433 -5.91 -45.30 -4.64
C GLU A 433 -7.31 -45.82 -4.24
N SER A 434 -7.62 -45.90 -2.95
CA SER A 434 -8.91 -46.38 -2.43
C SER A 434 -10.10 -45.38 -2.56
N ALA A 435 -9.91 -44.23 -3.22
CA ALA A 435 -10.90 -43.16 -3.21
C ALA A 435 -11.92 -43.27 -4.35
N PRO A 436 -13.24 -43.42 -4.09
CA PRO A 436 -14.24 -43.36 -5.16
C PRO A 436 -14.25 -41.98 -5.80
N LYS A 437 -14.11 -41.97 -7.14
CA LYS A 437 -14.18 -40.74 -7.95
C LYS A 437 -15.63 -40.23 -7.98
N ARG A 438 -16.00 -39.32 -7.08
CA ARG A 438 -17.30 -38.61 -7.16
C ARG A 438 -17.22 -37.56 -8.28
N ALA A 439 -17.42 -37.97 -9.53
CA ALA A 439 -17.33 -37.08 -10.70
C ALA A 439 -18.32 -35.89 -10.63
N PHE A 440 -19.41 -36.00 -9.88
CA PHE A 440 -20.46 -34.97 -9.76
C PHE A 440 -20.06 -33.75 -8.91
N VAL A 441 -19.25 -33.92 -7.85
CA VAL A 441 -18.91 -32.81 -6.92
C VAL A 441 -18.23 -31.63 -7.62
N PRO A 442 -17.25 -31.79 -8.50
CA PRO A 442 -16.64 -30.67 -9.21
C PRO A 442 -17.64 -29.89 -10.07
N TRP A 443 -18.55 -30.58 -10.76
CA TRP A 443 -19.60 -29.94 -11.56
C TRP A 443 -20.57 -29.16 -10.69
N LEU A 444 -21.00 -29.70 -9.56
CA LEU A 444 -21.87 -29.02 -8.62
C LEU A 444 -21.22 -27.74 -8.08
N VAL A 445 -19.96 -27.82 -7.64
CA VAL A 445 -19.21 -26.66 -7.15
C VAL A 445 -19.03 -25.60 -8.21
N GLY A 446 -18.69 -26.02 -9.46
CA GLY A 446 -18.59 -25.10 -10.59
C GLY A 446 -19.91 -24.39 -10.88
N LEU A 447 -21.02 -25.15 -11.01
CA LEU A 447 -22.35 -24.61 -11.29
C LEU A 447 -22.81 -23.63 -10.19
N LEU A 448 -22.72 -24.03 -8.91
CA LEU A 448 -23.13 -23.17 -7.78
C LEU A 448 -22.29 -21.90 -7.74
N THR A 449 -21.00 -21.97 -8.05
CA THR A 449 -20.13 -20.79 -8.12
C THR A 449 -20.55 -19.89 -9.28
N THR A 450 -20.85 -20.43 -10.47
CA THR A 450 -21.36 -19.66 -11.61
C THR A 450 -22.64 -18.91 -11.24
N VAL A 451 -23.62 -19.60 -10.63
CA VAL A 451 -24.88 -18.99 -10.20
C VAL A 451 -24.64 -17.88 -9.16
N LEU A 452 -23.78 -18.15 -8.16
CA LEU A 452 -23.41 -17.15 -7.16
C LEU A 452 -22.89 -15.87 -7.80
N PHE A 453 -21.97 -15.98 -8.78
CA PHE A 453 -21.39 -14.80 -9.43
C PHE A 453 -22.33 -14.11 -10.40
N ILE A 454 -23.27 -14.80 -11.04
CA ILE A 454 -24.35 -14.17 -11.81
C ILE A 454 -25.24 -13.33 -10.88
N VAL A 455 -25.70 -13.90 -9.77
CA VAL A 455 -26.55 -13.19 -8.80
C VAL A 455 -25.81 -11.99 -8.20
N HIS A 456 -24.53 -12.16 -7.86
CA HIS A 456 -23.73 -11.07 -7.32
C HIS A 456 -23.51 -9.96 -8.36
N GLY A 457 -23.18 -10.31 -9.61
CA GLY A 457 -22.99 -9.35 -10.71
C GLY A 457 -24.26 -8.54 -10.99
N ALA A 458 -25.43 -9.20 -11.00
CA ALA A 458 -26.71 -8.52 -11.14
C ALA A 458 -27.00 -7.53 -9.98
N ARG A 459 -26.62 -7.90 -8.75
CA ARG A 459 -26.71 -6.98 -7.58
C ARG A 459 -25.75 -5.80 -7.70
N LEU A 460 -24.53 -6.03 -8.16
CA LEU A 460 -23.54 -4.97 -8.37
C LEU A 460 -24.01 -4.01 -9.46
N LEU A 461 -24.50 -4.53 -10.60
CA LEU A 461 -25.09 -3.72 -11.68
C LEU A 461 -26.24 -2.86 -11.16
N LYS A 462 -27.14 -3.43 -10.35
CA LYS A 462 -28.24 -2.68 -9.73
C LYS A 462 -27.73 -1.57 -8.80
N ALA A 463 -26.64 -1.82 -8.06
CA ALA A 463 -26.07 -0.86 -7.11
C ALA A 463 -25.31 0.28 -7.80
N THR A 464 -24.71 0.04 -8.96
CA THR A 464 -23.93 1.01 -9.73
C THR A 464 -24.74 1.71 -10.82
N GLY A 465 -25.85 1.11 -11.27
CA GLY A 465 -26.70 1.58 -12.36
C GLY A 465 -26.22 1.19 -13.76
N GLU A 466 -24.93 1.11 -13.99
CA GLU A 466 -24.35 0.94 -15.33
C GLU A 466 -23.34 -0.20 -15.45
N PHE A 467 -22.77 -0.64 -14.35
CA PHE A 467 -21.63 -1.56 -14.35
C PHE A 467 -21.79 -2.69 -13.34
N PRO A 468 -21.34 -3.94 -13.63
CA PRO A 468 -20.78 -4.45 -14.90
C PRO A 468 -21.86 -4.77 -15.93
N PRO A 469 -21.58 -4.65 -17.25
CA PRO A 469 -22.55 -5.03 -18.27
C PRO A 469 -22.85 -6.53 -18.25
N ALA A 470 -24.05 -6.93 -18.69
CA ALA A 470 -24.55 -8.30 -18.55
C ALA A 470 -23.63 -9.38 -19.18
N TYR A 471 -23.02 -9.09 -20.32
CA TYR A 471 -22.08 -10.02 -20.97
C TYR A 471 -20.83 -10.27 -20.11
N LEU A 472 -20.34 -9.24 -19.41
CA LEU A 472 -19.19 -9.37 -18.53
C LEU A 472 -19.55 -10.16 -17.27
N ILE A 473 -20.77 -9.98 -16.74
CA ILE A 473 -21.28 -10.81 -15.63
C ILE A 473 -21.25 -12.29 -16.02
N LEU A 474 -21.79 -12.62 -17.20
CA LEU A 474 -21.81 -13.99 -17.67
C LEU A 474 -20.42 -14.56 -17.90
N LEU A 475 -19.51 -13.80 -18.54
CA LEU A 475 -18.13 -14.22 -18.79
C LEU A 475 -17.39 -14.46 -17.48
N ALA A 476 -17.42 -13.50 -16.55
CA ALA A 476 -16.76 -13.61 -15.26
C ALA A 476 -17.29 -14.78 -14.43
N ALA A 477 -18.62 -15.00 -14.43
CA ALA A 477 -19.25 -16.10 -13.74
C ALA A 477 -18.87 -17.45 -14.33
N LEU A 478 -18.83 -17.59 -15.67
CA LEU A 478 -18.39 -18.82 -16.34
C LEU A 478 -16.92 -19.13 -16.02
N VAL A 479 -16.04 -18.16 -16.15
CA VAL A 479 -14.62 -18.31 -15.80
C VAL A 479 -14.45 -18.72 -14.33
N ALA A 480 -15.18 -18.06 -13.41
CA ALA A 480 -15.16 -18.41 -12.01
C ALA A 480 -15.67 -19.84 -11.75
N GLY A 481 -16.74 -20.25 -12.42
CA GLY A 481 -17.27 -21.63 -12.35
C GLY A 481 -16.27 -22.67 -12.83
N ILE A 482 -15.56 -22.41 -13.93
CA ILE A 482 -14.50 -23.28 -14.44
C ILE A 482 -13.32 -23.38 -13.45
N ILE A 483 -12.91 -22.26 -12.87
CA ILE A 483 -11.86 -22.22 -11.85
C ILE A 483 -12.30 -23.03 -10.61
N ALA A 484 -13.54 -22.83 -10.15
CA ALA A 484 -14.11 -23.57 -9.01
C ALA A 484 -14.25 -25.07 -9.30
N PHE A 485 -14.60 -25.45 -10.51
CA PHE A 485 -14.60 -26.83 -10.97
C PHE A 485 -13.20 -27.46 -10.82
N TYR A 486 -12.14 -26.79 -11.32
CA TYR A 486 -10.79 -27.32 -11.20
C TYR A 486 -10.28 -27.36 -9.76
N LEU A 487 -10.68 -26.41 -8.92
CA LEU A 487 -10.42 -26.45 -7.48
C LEU A 487 -11.01 -27.70 -6.84
N ALA A 488 -12.31 -27.93 -7.03
CA ALA A 488 -13.02 -29.07 -6.47
C ALA A 488 -12.57 -30.42 -7.07
N GLN A 489 -12.17 -30.40 -8.36
CA GLN A 489 -11.55 -31.54 -9.01
C GLN A 489 -10.14 -31.83 -8.44
N GLY A 490 -9.46 -30.84 -7.79
CA GLY A 490 -8.06 -30.96 -7.36
C GLY A 490 -7.08 -30.97 -8.53
N ASN A 491 -7.43 -30.32 -9.64
CA ASN A 491 -6.53 -30.11 -10.78
C ASN A 491 -5.74 -28.81 -10.58
N ALA A 492 -4.72 -28.92 -9.73
CA ALA A 492 -3.88 -27.77 -9.37
C ALA A 492 -3.23 -27.07 -10.58
N PRO A 493 -2.69 -27.76 -11.61
CA PRO A 493 -2.11 -27.07 -12.77
C PRO A 493 -3.11 -26.20 -13.53
N SER A 494 -4.33 -26.67 -13.77
CA SER A 494 -5.35 -25.93 -14.51
C SER A 494 -5.89 -24.76 -13.66
N PHE A 495 -6.12 -25.00 -12.36
CA PHE A 495 -6.49 -23.94 -11.43
C PHE A 495 -5.45 -22.82 -11.41
N CYS A 496 -4.17 -23.16 -11.19
CA CYS A 496 -3.09 -22.17 -11.10
C CYS A 496 -2.92 -21.41 -12.43
N ARG A 497 -3.04 -22.07 -13.58
CA ARG A 497 -2.95 -21.41 -14.88
C ARG A 497 -4.07 -20.40 -15.09
N LEU A 498 -5.33 -20.77 -14.85
CA LEU A 498 -6.47 -19.88 -15.07
C LEU A 498 -6.45 -18.70 -14.09
N VAL A 499 -6.26 -18.95 -12.79
CA VAL A 499 -6.15 -17.84 -11.82
C VAL A 499 -4.94 -16.96 -12.13
N GLY A 500 -3.80 -17.56 -12.51
CA GLY A 500 -2.60 -16.81 -12.89
C GLY A 500 -2.83 -15.90 -14.10
N VAL A 501 -3.51 -16.41 -15.13
CA VAL A 501 -3.90 -15.60 -16.30
C VAL A 501 -4.81 -14.45 -15.86
N CYS A 502 -5.88 -14.72 -15.10
CA CYS A 502 -6.78 -13.69 -14.61
C CYS A 502 -6.05 -12.60 -13.80
N VAL A 503 -5.15 -13.00 -12.91
CA VAL A 503 -4.39 -12.06 -12.06
C VAL A 503 -3.43 -11.22 -12.90
N ILE A 504 -2.65 -11.84 -13.78
CA ILE A 504 -1.68 -11.13 -14.62
C ILE A 504 -2.37 -10.16 -15.56
N THR A 505 -3.40 -10.59 -16.29
CA THR A 505 -4.14 -9.74 -17.24
C THR A 505 -4.82 -8.57 -16.53
N THR A 506 -5.27 -8.78 -15.29
CA THR A 506 -5.88 -7.70 -14.49
C THR A 506 -4.90 -6.57 -14.20
N VAL A 507 -3.64 -6.88 -13.88
CA VAL A 507 -2.68 -5.86 -13.42
C VAL A 507 -1.63 -5.49 -14.47
N ALA A 508 -1.64 -6.12 -15.63
CA ALA A 508 -0.59 -5.98 -16.64
C ALA A 508 -0.38 -4.53 -17.10
N MET A 509 -1.46 -3.73 -17.16
CA MET A 509 -1.43 -2.33 -17.58
C MET A 509 -1.46 -1.36 -16.39
N PHE A 510 -1.40 -1.89 -15.16
CA PHE A 510 -1.36 -1.06 -13.95
C PHE A 510 0.08 -0.93 -13.45
N ASN A 511 0.45 0.23 -12.97
CA ASN A 511 1.82 0.62 -12.61
C ASN A 511 2.81 0.57 -13.79
N PRO A 512 3.32 1.70 -14.23
CA PRO A 512 4.34 1.73 -15.28
C PRO A 512 5.63 1.09 -14.78
N LEU A 513 6.43 0.53 -15.70
CA LEU A 513 7.83 0.26 -15.46
C LEU A 513 8.66 1.44 -16.00
N ALA A 514 9.41 2.07 -15.12
CA ALA A 514 10.15 3.28 -15.41
C ALA A 514 11.59 3.20 -14.89
N THR A 515 12.44 4.01 -15.46
CA THR A 515 13.82 4.23 -14.99
C THR A 515 14.03 5.73 -14.80
N ASN A 516 15.12 6.10 -14.18
CA ASN A 516 15.65 7.45 -13.92
C ASN A 516 14.69 8.41 -13.19
N LEU A 517 15.19 9.55 -12.83
CA LEU A 517 14.51 10.66 -12.18
C LEU A 517 14.84 12.00 -12.85
N ASP A 518 15.25 11.95 -14.12
CA ASP A 518 15.75 13.10 -14.87
C ASP A 518 14.66 14.17 -15.00
N HIS A 519 13.40 13.76 -15.13
CA HIS A 519 12.24 14.67 -15.14
C HIS A 519 12.12 15.54 -13.89
N ILE A 520 12.69 15.11 -12.75
CA ILE A 520 12.74 15.93 -11.52
C ILE A 520 13.98 16.78 -11.49
N TYR A 521 15.16 16.24 -11.86
CA TYR A 521 16.46 16.87 -11.59
C TYR A 521 17.07 17.61 -12.77
N ASP A 522 16.66 17.30 -14.01
CA ASP A 522 17.20 17.89 -15.24
C ASP A 522 16.25 18.91 -15.88
N SER A 523 15.24 19.40 -15.11
CA SER A 523 14.32 20.43 -15.54
C SER A 523 14.91 21.83 -15.34
N GLU A 524 14.41 22.81 -16.13
CA GLU A 524 14.72 24.23 -15.98
C GLU A 524 14.40 24.71 -14.55
N LEU A 525 13.22 24.30 -14.02
CA LEU A 525 12.80 24.61 -12.65
C LEU A 525 13.76 24.04 -11.61
N ALA A 526 14.24 22.80 -11.79
CA ALA A 526 15.20 22.18 -10.87
C ALA A 526 16.54 22.92 -10.85
N THR A 527 16.99 23.38 -12.02
CA THR A 527 18.22 24.16 -12.15
C THR A 527 18.10 25.47 -11.36
N GLU A 528 16.99 26.21 -11.51
CA GLU A 528 16.77 27.49 -10.85
C GLU A 528 16.57 27.34 -9.33
N ILE A 529 15.76 26.39 -8.88
CA ILE A 529 15.59 26.14 -7.45
C ILE A 529 16.92 25.75 -6.80
N THR A 530 17.71 24.90 -7.48
CA THR A 530 19.01 24.47 -6.96
C THR A 530 19.99 25.65 -6.89
N ARG A 531 20.02 26.51 -7.92
CA ARG A 531 20.84 27.73 -7.96
C ARG A 531 20.49 28.67 -6.80
N ILE A 532 19.20 28.93 -6.58
CA ILE A 532 18.72 29.79 -5.49
C ILE A 532 19.14 29.23 -4.14
N ASN A 533 18.95 27.91 -3.92
CA ASN A 533 19.30 27.27 -2.67
C ASN A 533 20.83 27.23 -2.38
N GLN A 534 21.67 27.29 -3.43
CA GLN A 534 23.13 27.35 -3.30
C GLN A 534 23.65 28.76 -3.01
N LEU A 535 22.99 29.78 -3.58
CA LEU A 535 23.37 31.18 -3.40
C LEU A 535 22.98 31.73 -2.03
N SER A 536 22.02 31.13 -1.36
CA SER A 536 21.51 31.59 -0.08
C SER A 536 22.26 30.92 1.08
N SER A 537 22.75 31.73 2.04
CA SER A 537 23.38 31.24 3.29
C SER A 537 22.41 30.42 4.14
N GLU A 538 21.14 30.84 4.18
CA GLU A 538 20.02 30.10 4.74
C GLU A 538 19.09 29.67 3.62
N ARG A 539 18.50 28.47 3.76
CA ARG A 539 17.53 27.99 2.75
C ARG A 539 16.31 28.89 2.76
N PRO A 540 15.99 29.54 1.61
CA PRO A 540 14.85 30.42 1.52
C PRO A 540 13.55 29.65 1.70
N PHE A 541 12.55 30.31 2.30
CA PHE A 541 11.21 29.76 2.38
C PHE A 541 10.42 30.12 1.13
N TRP A 542 9.69 29.15 0.60
CA TRP A 542 8.94 29.25 -0.64
C TRP A 542 7.44 29.14 -0.40
N LEU A 543 6.68 29.96 -1.07
CA LEU A 543 5.24 29.78 -1.30
C LEU A 543 5.03 29.33 -2.75
N SER A 544 4.09 28.43 -2.99
CA SER A 544 3.82 27.93 -4.35
C SER A 544 2.34 27.94 -4.66
N TYR A 545 1.97 28.51 -5.82
CA TYR A 545 0.62 28.47 -6.39
C TYR A 545 0.60 27.50 -7.60
N GLY A 546 -0.53 26.85 -7.85
CA GLY A 546 -0.68 25.85 -8.91
C GLY A 546 -0.84 24.42 -8.37
N GLY A 547 -1.31 24.28 -7.12
CA GLY A 547 -1.62 23.01 -6.49
C GLY A 547 -0.52 22.48 -5.56
N LEU A 548 -0.55 21.16 -5.29
CA LEU A 548 0.35 20.50 -4.35
C LEU A 548 1.78 20.31 -4.89
N HIS A 549 1.87 19.97 -6.17
CA HIS A 549 3.13 19.50 -6.78
C HIS A 549 4.25 20.55 -6.80
N PRO A 550 4.01 21.83 -7.09
CA PRO A 550 5.07 22.84 -7.07
C PRO A 550 5.80 22.89 -5.73
N GLY A 551 5.05 22.88 -4.63
CA GLY A 551 5.65 22.89 -3.29
C GLY A 551 6.38 21.61 -2.93
N MET A 552 5.86 20.46 -3.36
CA MET A 552 6.55 19.18 -3.18
C MET A 552 7.85 19.14 -3.99
N LEU A 553 7.87 19.66 -5.21
CA LEU A 553 9.06 19.72 -6.05
C LEU A 553 10.15 20.64 -5.44
N VAL A 554 9.74 21.81 -4.91
CA VAL A 554 10.65 22.69 -4.14
C VAL A 554 11.32 21.89 -3.02
N SER A 555 10.55 21.10 -2.26
CA SER A 555 11.06 20.30 -1.15
C SER A 555 11.99 19.18 -1.62
N VAL A 556 11.69 18.52 -2.74
CA VAL A 556 12.54 17.48 -3.36
C VAL A 556 13.88 18.05 -3.79
N LEU A 557 13.91 19.30 -4.24
CA LEU A 557 15.11 20.00 -4.69
C LEU A 557 15.84 20.73 -3.54
N GLY A 558 15.42 20.52 -2.30
CA GLY A 558 16.11 21.03 -1.11
C GLY A 558 15.69 22.41 -0.64
N GLY A 559 14.67 23.01 -1.26
CA GLY A 559 14.05 24.23 -0.77
C GLY A 559 13.17 23.99 0.46
N LYS A 560 12.77 25.05 1.13
CA LYS A 560 11.87 25.03 2.28
C LYS A 560 10.49 25.50 1.84
N SER A 561 9.50 24.61 1.77
CA SER A 561 8.17 24.91 1.22
C SER A 561 7.11 25.08 2.30
N LEU A 562 6.26 26.11 2.16
CA LEU A 562 5.06 26.28 2.96
C LEU A 562 3.94 25.34 2.51
N VAL A 563 3.89 25.06 1.21
CA VAL A 563 2.95 24.15 0.55
C VAL A 563 3.54 22.73 0.52
N GLY A 564 2.70 21.72 0.72
CA GLY A 564 3.14 20.34 0.71
C GLY A 564 2.29 19.47 1.64
N VAL A 565 2.66 18.22 1.82
CA VAL A 565 1.91 17.32 2.71
C VAL A 565 2.44 17.38 4.12
N GLN A 566 1.55 17.65 5.06
CA GLN A 566 1.83 17.63 6.49
C GLN A 566 1.13 16.44 7.13
N TRP A 567 1.94 15.48 7.63
CA TRP A 567 1.36 14.33 8.34
C TRP A 567 0.92 14.73 9.75
N PRO A 568 1.80 15.15 10.65
CA PRO A 568 1.37 15.89 11.82
C PRO A 568 1.13 17.37 11.44
N PRO A 569 0.02 17.98 11.85
CA PRO A 569 -0.22 19.39 11.60
C PRO A 569 0.83 20.25 12.32
N GLN A 570 1.34 21.25 11.62
CA GLN A 570 2.33 22.19 12.16
C GLN A 570 1.62 23.39 12.84
N LEU A 571 0.93 23.13 13.97
CA LEU A 571 0.09 24.11 14.64
C LEU A 571 0.85 25.42 14.92
N ARG A 572 2.15 25.32 15.33
CA ARG A 572 2.96 26.52 15.58
C ARG A 572 3.13 27.41 14.34
N LEU A 573 3.19 26.82 13.15
CA LEU A 573 3.26 27.58 11.90
C LEU A 573 1.93 28.26 11.61
N TRP A 574 0.83 27.51 11.74
CA TRP A 574 -0.50 28.03 11.40
C TRP A 574 -1.03 29.06 12.37
N HIS A 575 -0.67 28.98 13.67
CA HIS A 575 -1.03 30.01 14.65
C HIS A 575 -0.33 31.35 14.39
N GLN A 576 0.75 31.41 13.61
CA GLN A 576 1.31 32.71 13.18
C GLN A 576 0.45 33.39 12.12
N LEU A 577 -0.28 32.58 11.33
CA LEU A 577 -1.22 33.06 10.30
C LEU A 577 -2.66 33.21 10.82
N ASP A 578 -2.98 32.59 11.95
CA ASP A 578 -4.29 32.60 12.62
C ASP A 578 -4.06 32.71 14.13
N PRO A 579 -3.62 33.89 14.65
CA PRO A 579 -3.25 34.05 16.05
C PRO A 579 -4.38 33.76 17.03
N ASP A 580 -5.61 34.05 16.64
CA ASP A 580 -6.81 33.83 17.46
C ASP A 580 -7.29 32.36 17.40
N GLY A 581 -6.72 31.52 16.54
CA GLY A 581 -7.09 30.13 16.38
C GLY A 581 -8.48 29.90 15.80
N ALA A 582 -9.08 30.93 15.17
CA ALA A 582 -10.44 30.88 14.65
C ALA A 582 -10.63 29.77 13.59
N ASN A 583 -9.57 29.45 12.87
CA ASN A 583 -9.56 28.45 11.80
C ASN A 583 -8.86 27.14 12.21
N GLU A 584 -8.60 26.89 13.50
CA GLU A 584 -7.83 25.72 13.94
C GLU A 584 -8.39 24.39 13.40
N LYS A 585 -9.71 24.25 13.29
CA LYS A 585 -10.34 23.07 12.69
C LYS A 585 -9.93 22.82 11.24
N ALA A 586 -9.54 23.86 10.50
CA ALA A 586 -9.12 23.75 9.12
C ALA A 586 -7.70 23.20 8.99
N TYR A 587 -6.78 23.52 9.89
CA TYR A 587 -5.39 23.11 9.81
C TYR A 587 -4.95 22.08 10.87
N ASN A 588 -5.75 21.82 11.91
CA ASN A 588 -5.48 20.74 12.88
C ASN A 588 -5.84 19.36 12.31
N ARG A 589 -5.16 18.96 11.23
CA ARG A 589 -5.40 17.70 10.52
C ARG A 589 -4.17 17.22 9.75
N TYR A 590 -4.17 15.93 9.36
CA TYR A 590 -3.41 15.50 8.20
C TYR A 590 -3.92 16.29 7.00
N ALA A 591 -3.05 16.92 6.26
CA ALA A 591 -3.47 17.69 5.11
C ALA A 591 -2.45 17.72 3.98
N GLU A 592 -2.98 17.63 2.75
CA GLU A 592 -2.37 18.15 1.55
C GLU A 592 -2.58 19.67 1.56
N VAL A 593 -1.54 20.42 1.89
CA VAL A 593 -1.57 21.87 1.99
C VAL A 593 -1.27 22.47 0.63
N MET A 594 -2.21 23.29 0.12
CA MET A 594 -2.07 24.02 -1.13
C MET A 594 -2.35 25.50 -0.87
N ALA A 595 -1.79 26.39 -1.70
CA ALA A 595 -2.10 27.81 -1.63
C ALA A 595 -3.05 28.20 -2.77
N ASP A 596 -4.10 28.94 -2.41
CA ASP A 596 -5.01 29.61 -3.34
C ASP A 596 -4.79 31.13 -3.26
N TYR A 597 -4.80 31.78 -4.40
CA TYR A 597 -4.67 33.22 -4.48
C TYR A 597 -5.97 33.91 -4.06
N ILE A 598 -5.83 34.97 -3.26
CA ILE A 598 -6.87 35.95 -2.98
C ILE A 598 -6.32 37.35 -3.23
N PRO A 599 -7.12 38.31 -3.74
CA PRO A 599 -6.63 39.65 -4.07
C PRO A 599 -6.38 40.54 -2.84
N GLU A 600 -7.05 40.27 -1.72
CA GLU A 600 -6.90 41.03 -0.48
C GLU A 600 -5.53 40.77 0.17
N ALA A 601 -4.67 41.79 0.15
CA ALA A 601 -3.29 41.65 0.61
C ALA A 601 -3.13 41.53 2.13
N ASP A 602 -4.12 41.92 2.89
CA ASP A 602 -4.13 41.88 4.37
C ASP A 602 -4.87 40.66 4.96
N ARG A 603 -5.53 39.88 4.10
CA ARG A 603 -6.34 38.74 4.52
C ARG A 603 -5.58 37.43 4.38
N VAL A 604 -5.79 36.53 5.37
CA VAL A 604 -5.41 35.10 5.31
C VAL A 604 -6.66 34.28 5.58
N GLY A 605 -6.88 33.25 4.80
CA GLY A 605 -8.01 32.35 4.96
C GLY A 605 -7.59 30.86 4.91
N PHE A 606 -8.42 30.01 5.49
CA PHE A 606 -8.23 28.57 5.50
C PHE A 606 -9.53 27.88 5.10
N THR A 607 -9.47 26.98 4.13
CA THR A 607 -10.62 26.17 3.70
C THR A 607 -10.25 24.69 3.55
N ASN A 608 -11.26 23.83 3.61
CA ASN A 608 -11.10 22.38 3.43
C ASN A 608 -12.04 21.90 2.34
N PRO A 609 -11.62 21.87 1.08
CA PRO A 609 -12.45 21.32 0.01
C PRO A 609 -12.72 19.81 0.18
N GLN A 610 -11.81 19.09 0.82
CA GLN A 610 -11.91 17.67 1.16
C GLN A 610 -11.35 17.42 2.56
N GLU A 611 -11.72 16.31 3.19
CA GLU A 611 -11.27 15.97 4.55
C GLU A 611 -9.74 15.94 4.72
N GLY A 612 -9.00 15.45 3.71
CA GLY A 612 -7.53 15.33 3.72
C GLY A 612 -6.80 16.52 3.08
N SER A 613 -7.48 17.62 2.76
CA SER A 613 -6.86 18.78 2.12
C SER A 613 -7.09 20.07 2.91
N MET A 614 -6.15 21.00 2.79
CA MET A 614 -6.25 22.34 3.32
C MET A 614 -5.80 23.33 2.24
N ARG A 615 -6.58 24.38 2.03
CA ARG A 615 -6.25 25.51 1.18
C ARG A 615 -5.92 26.72 2.04
N LEU A 616 -4.67 27.18 1.93
CA LEU A 616 -4.23 28.46 2.48
C LEU A 616 -4.58 29.53 1.46
N GLN A 617 -5.51 30.42 1.79
CA GLN A 617 -5.92 31.54 0.96
C GLN A 617 -5.10 32.76 1.34
N VAL A 618 -4.21 33.20 0.48
CA VAL A 618 -3.27 34.30 0.76
C VAL A 618 -2.86 35.02 -0.53
N SER A 619 -2.71 36.33 -0.47
CA SER A 619 -2.07 37.10 -1.54
C SER A 619 -0.54 36.98 -1.42
N PRO A 620 0.21 36.88 -2.52
CA PRO A 620 1.68 36.88 -2.46
C PRO A 620 2.24 38.23 -1.96
N ALA A 621 1.44 39.31 -1.97
CA ALA A 621 1.80 40.62 -1.43
C ALA A 621 1.47 40.77 0.07
N ASN A 622 0.97 39.74 0.75
CA ASN A 622 0.66 39.78 2.16
C ASN A 622 1.92 39.92 3.01
N PRO A 623 2.03 40.94 3.87
CA PRO A 623 3.25 41.19 4.65
C PRO A 623 3.58 40.06 5.63
N VAL A 624 2.62 39.27 6.08
CA VAL A 624 2.83 38.13 6.95
C VAL A 624 3.76 37.07 6.33
N LEU A 625 3.80 36.96 5.01
CA LEU A 625 4.70 36.04 4.32
C LEU A 625 6.18 36.40 4.56
N LYS A 626 6.47 37.71 4.59
CA LYS A 626 7.82 38.22 4.91
C LYS A 626 8.20 37.92 6.38
N GLU A 627 7.24 38.08 7.29
CA GLU A 627 7.42 37.75 8.72
C GLU A 627 7.69 36.25 8.93
N LEU A 628 7.07 35.38 8.11
CA LEU A 628 7.35 33.93 8.08
C LEU A 628 8.70 33.57 7.44
N GLY A 629 9.39 34.55 6.82
CA GLY A 629 10.64 34.34 6.09
C GLY A 629 10.45 33.80 4.68
N VAL A 630 9.25 33.91 4.11
CA VAL A 630 9.01 33.57 2.69
C VAL A 630 9.72 34.61 1.81
N ARG A 631 10.64 34.11 0.99
CA ARG A 631 11.43 34.95 0.08
C ARG A 631 11.05 34.75 -1.38
N TYR A 632 10.67 33.55 -1.76
CA TYR A 632 10.33 33.25 -3.14
C TYR A 632 8.90 32.74 -3.28
N VAL A 633 8.27 33.12 -4.38
CA VAL A 633 6.94 32.68 -4.78
C VAL A 633 7.05 31.99 -6.14
N LEU A 634 6.68 30.71 -6.18
CA LEU A 634 6.60 29.93 -7.41
C LEU A 634 5.15 29.90 -7.90
N VAL A 635 4.91 30.37 -9.09
CA VAL A 635 3.58 30.37 -9.73
C VAL A 635 3.62 29.48 -10.97
N MET A 636 2.78 28.46 -11.04
CA MET A 636 2.77 27.46 -12.11
C MET A 636 1.38 27.29 -12.76
N GLY A 637 1.40 26.92 -14.04
CA GLY A 637 0.20 26.56 -14.79
C GLY A 637 -0.86 27.65 -14.82
N GLU A 638 -2.11 27.30 -14.64
CA GLU A 638 -3.25 28.23 -14.66
C GLU A 638 -3.16 29.33 -13.59
N ALA A 639 -2.42 29.09 -12.50
CA ALA A 639 -2.21 30.11 -11.47
C ALA A 639 -1.51 31.37 -12.03
N GLN A 640 -0.69 31.25 -13.08
CA GLN A 640 -0.04 32.40 -13.71
C GLN A 640 -1.02 33.40 -14.31
N LYS A 641 -2.25 32.99 -14.62
CA LYS A 641 -3.30 33.86 -15.19
C LYS A 641 -4.07 34.62 -14.14
N ILE A 642 -4.07 34.15 -12.88
CA ILE A 642 -4.93 34.68 -11.82
C ILE A 642 -4.17 35.33 -10.68
N VAL A 643 -2.93 34.94 -10.43
CA VAL A 643 -2.11 35.51 -9.35
C VAL A 643 -1.61 36.89 -9.74
N ASP A 644 -2.05 37.92 -9.01
CA ASP A 644 -1.47 39.26 -9.15
C ASP A 644 -0.14 39.33 -8.40
N ALA A 645 0.92 39.40 -9.17
CA ALA A 645 2.29 39.48 -8.68
C ALA A 645 2.93 40.89 -8.97
N SER A 646 2.11 41.89 -9.26
CA SER A 646 2.58 43.24 -9.63
C SER A 646 3.44 43.92 -8.55
N LYS A 647 3.31 43.52 -7.28
CA LYS A 647 4.10 44.00 -6.13
C LYS A 647 5.36 43.19 -5.88
N LEU A 648 5.62 42.14 -6.68
CA LEU A 648 6.76 41.26 -6.54
C LEU A 648 7.79 41.52 -7.65
N THR A 649 9.05 41.17 -7.40
CA THR A 649 10.07 41.24 -8.41
C THR A 649 10.15 39.93 -9.16
N VAL A 650 10.07 39.93 -10.49
CA VAL A 650 10.32 38.74 -11.30
C VAL A 650 11.78 38.35 -11.13
N TYR A 651 12.02 37.19 -10.51
CA TYR A 651 13.34 36.62 -10.35
C TYR A 651 13.74 35.79 -11.55
N TYR A 652 12.82 34.94 -12.02
CA TYR A 652 13.02 34.09 -13.17
C TYR A 652 11.69 33.75 -13.84
N GLN A 653 11.65 33.83 -15.16
CA GLN A 653 10.52 33.40 -15.96
C GLN A 653 10.99 32.26 -16.89
N SER A 654 10.25 31.16 -16.89
CA SER A 654 10.55 30.01 -17.74
C SER A 654 10.52 30.36 -19.21
N SER A 655 11.46 29.83 -19.99
CA SER A 655 11.50 29.95 -21.45
C SER A 655 10.24 29.46 -22.15
N PHE A 656 9.46 28.58 -21.50
CA PHE A 656 8.23 27.97 -22.00
C PHE A 656 6.96 28.58 -21.38
N ASN A 657 7.09 29.62 -20.57
CA ASN A 657 5.97 30.26 -19.87
C ASN A 657 5.11 29.31 -18.99
N ASN A 658 5.64 28.20 -18.55
CA ASN A 658 4.93 27.22 -17.73
C ASN A 658 5.07 27.50 -16.22
N PHE A 659 6.05 28.33 -15.81
CA PHE A 659 6.19 28.81 -14.44
C PHE A 659 6.92 30.17 -14.39
N THR A 660 6.72 30.87 -13.29
CA THR A 660 7.46 32.08 -12.93
C THR A 660 7.87 32.04 -11.47
N ILE A 661 9.11 32.43 -11.18
CA ILE A 661 9.61 32.62 -9.82
C ILE A 661 9.68 34.11 -9.56
N TYR A 662 9.05 34.52 -8.49
CA TYR A 662 9.09 35.90 -7.98
C TYR A 662 9.88 35.95 -6.68
N GLU A 663 10.48 37.08 -6.41
CA GLU A 663 11.10 37.41 -5.12
C GLU A 663 10.24 38.44 -4.38
N ILE A 664 10.00 38.19 -3.08
CA ILE A 664 9.33 39.12 -2.17
C ILE A 664 10.39 40.12 -1.74
N PRO A 665 10.18 41.45 -1.97
CA PRO A 665 11.15 42.50 -1.70
C PRO A 665 11.47 42.70 -0.22
#